data_21d2baa4ecfc27d93c559cb1a4c149b0
#
_entry.id   21d2baa4ecfc27d93c559cb1a4c149b0
#
_cell.length_a   1.000
_cell.length_b   1.000
_cell.length_c   1.000
_cell.angle_alpha   90.00
_cell.angle_beta   90.00
_cell.angle_gamma   90.00
#
_symmetry.space_group_name_H-M   'P 1'
#
loop_
_entity.id
_entity.type
_entity.pdbx_description
1 polymer ?
#
loop_
_entity_poly.entity_id
_entity_poly.type
_entity_poly.pdbx_seq_one_letter_code
_entity_poly.pdbx_strand_id
1 'polypeptide(L)'
;MNTFKIRKFIFTNLFLFNLINFSYPVQPSISYGKSKEGDNLSKSYFSKFSVLKQFSEHEKFKDFLEVTKEIALEGNLNKGSQLNIQSDKQYQQDSVLYAEGNVIANYKGNTLKADFLVYDKSKGIVEAEGDVFLVLGDQVFRAEKINFDFKNNQGSFTKVKGLIKTKNLLENLDFTSYDSDNVPTVVQKIKKARVLNTPDGVNNWIFYTDELKVKNDEWLASKAIFTNDLLESDQINFVINNLKIIPRNDSLEIKTSINFLVLEDKISIPFWFGNRTIRDSEQGYLFGLQPKWFLGFDNLDKDGYFIGRRLDPIKLTDEFKLNLEPQFLIQRSIQNYTNSFVGEGKSITADKEKRDTYLSDYFALDSQIIGKLNKWDLKISKKLNSFDTAKFLDASRFKFNLSRQIDFLDSLWVKSLYGVYRDRIWNGSIGEAEVYLGYGSKLEKINTWETNGITKTEKINFGLGNFKGEDLNSKNLVSSFKGSIFYSLDQKFPIKIKEPKNKFVDNSFVYIFEPVKQGIHLDTKLAALYSLYEDGNHQEYIEFGAGPEFVFGEFKKKYFDYTRISLFPSYKLKSGESMFKFDQISDLFTLNLAFDQQLYGPILLKTDATLNLDKNSQDYGDFISSKISISLKKRSYELGVFYQPHNQSGGINFSLYGFE
;
A
#
# COMPACT_ATOMS: atom_id res chain seq x y z
N MET A 1 39.26 -12.24 -1.15
CA MET A 1 39.11 -13.13 -2.32
C MET A 1 37.65 -13.21 -2.79
N ASN A 2 36.97 -12.09 -2.90
CA ASN A 2 35.51 -12.06 -3.23
C ASN A 2 35.10 -11.02 -4.29
N THR A 3 36.04 -10.41 -4.98
CA THR A 3 35.76 -9.40 -6.03
C THR A 3 35.29 -10.01 -7.37
N PHE A 4 35.43 -11.33 -7.55
CA PHE A 4 35.10 -12.01 -8.81
C PHE A 4 33.62 -12.44 -8.93
N LYS A 5 32.89 -12.58 -7.81
CA LYS A 5 31.45 -12.97 -7.83
C LYS A 5 30.51 -11.82 -8.17
N ILE A 6 30.86 -10.59 -7.87
CA ILE A 6 30.02 -9.41 -8.13
C ILE A 6 29.99 -9.06 -9.63
N ARG A 7 31.10 -9.25 -10.35
CA ARG A 7 31.15 -8.95 -11.80
C ARG A 7 30.30 -9.90 -12.65
N LYS A 8 30.12 -11.15 -12.22
CA LYS A 8 29.31 -12.13 -12.96
C LYS A 8 27.80 -11.90 -12.78
N PHE A 9 27.38 -11.32 -11.66
CA PHE A 9 25.97 -11.04 -11.34
C PHE A 9 25.41 -9.85 -12.14
N ILE A 10 26.23 -8.82 -12.36
CA ILE A 10 25.78 -7.60 -13.07
C ILE A 10 25.59 -7.85 -14.57
N PHE A 11 26.41 -8.70 -15.18
CA PHE A 11 26.37 -8.93 -16.62
C PHE A 11 25.34 -9.95 -17.09
N THR A 12 24.91 -10.89 -16.24
CA THR A 12 23.94 -11.94 -16.62
C THR A 12 22.49 -11.49 -16.44
N ASN A 13 22.23 -10.43 -15.64
CA ASN A 13 20.87 -10.00 -15.30
C ASN A 13 20.33 -8.84 -16.16
N LEU A 14 21.11 -8.29 -17.09
CA LEU A 14 20.69 -7.19 -17.95
C LEU A 14 19.84 -7.62 -19.16
N PHE A 15 19.63 -8.93 -19.38
CA PHE A 15 19.00 -9.44 -20.61
C PHE A 15 17.61 -10.08 -20.43
N LEU A 16 17.03 -10.10 -19.22
CA LEU A 16 15.70 -10.64 -18.97
C LEU A 16 14.74 -9.56 -18.43
N PHE A 17 14.57 -8.50 -19.21
CA PHE A 17 13.50 -7.54 -19.01
C PHE A 17 12.19 -8.14 -19.54
N ASN A 18 11.28 -8.48 -18.64
CA ASN A 18 9.83 -8.34 -18.79
C ASN A 18 9.09 -9.17 -17.75
N LEU A 19 9.06 -8.75 -16.49
CA LEU A 19 8.01 -9.15 -15.54
C LEU A 19 8.23 -8.45 -14.19
N ILE A 20 7.24 -7.76 -13.73
CA ILE A 20 7.25 -6.81 -12.63
C ILE A 20 6.89 -7.49 -11.32
N ASN A 21 7.70 -7.29 -10.29
CA ASN A 21 7.49 -7.79 -8.94
C ASN A 21 7.17 -6.64 -7.95
N PHE A 22 6.27 -6.89 -7.02
CA PHE A 22 5.91 -5.93 -5.99
C PHE A 22 6.40 -6.39 -4.62
N SER A 23 7.19 -5.60 -3.97
CA SER A 23 7.51 -5.72 -2.56
C SER A 23 7.33 -4.37 -1.87
N TYR A 24 6.87 -4.39 -0.64
CA TYR A 24 6.41 -3.22 0.10
C TYR A 24 7.54 -2.52 0.85
N PRO A 25 7.78 -1.22 0.64
CA PRO A 25 8.58 -0.42 1.57
C PRO A 25 7.72 0.05 2.74
N VAL A 26 8.27 0.00 3.94
CA VAL A 26 7.72 0.57 5.17
C VAL A 26 7.91 2.08 5.12
N GLN A 27 6.84 2.86 5.04
CA GLN A 27 6.89 4.30 5.30
C GLN A 27 6.10 4.64 6.57
N PRO A 28 6.58 5.62 7.37
CA PRO A 28 5.89 6.00 8.59
C PRO A 28 4.63 6.83 8.29
N SER A 29 3.53 6.47 8.92
CA SER A 29 2.28 7.23 8.90
C SER A 29 2.38 8.46 9.80
N ILE A 30 2.01 9.62 9.28
CA ILE A 30 1.87 10.87 10.03
C ILE A 30 0.47 10.90 10.66
N SER A 31 0.40 11.01 11.98
CA SER A 31 -0.86 11.21 12.71
C SER A 31 -1.06 12.69 13.03
N TYR A 32 -2.23 13.23 12.72
CA TYR A 32 -2.63 14.58 13.09
C TYR A 32 -3.22 14.62 14.52
N GLY A 33 -2.77 15.59 15.31
CA GLY A 33 -3.18 15.80 16.68
C GLY A 33 -4.61 16.36 16.85
N LYS A 34 -5.20 16.07 18.00
CA LYS A 34 -6.52 16.51 18.45
C LYS A 34 -6.64 18.03 18.57
N SER A 35 -7.69 18.63 17.97
CA SER A 35 -8.20 19.95 18.34
C SER A 35 -9.58 19.84 19.00
N LYS A 36 -9.82 20.76 19.94
CA LYS A 36 -10.96 20.85 20.86
C LYS A 36 -12.32 20.96 20.17
N GLU A 37 -13.33 20.43 20.84
CA GLU A 37 -14.75 20.43 20.48
C GLU A 37 -15.33 21.85 20.43
N GLY A 38 -16.15 22.11 19.41
CA GLY A 38 -17.00 23.28 19.24
C GLY A 38 -16.88 23.86 17.84
N ASP A 39 -17.66 23.36 16.89
CA ASP A 39 -17.93 23.87 15.51
C ASP A 39 -17.89 22.76 14.45
N ASN A 40 -18.62 21.68 14.68
CA ASN A 40 -18.40 20.45 13.90
C ASN A 40 -19.26 20.28 12.63
N LEU A 41 -20.21 21.15 12.33
CA LEU A 41 -21.03 21.02 11.13
C LEU A 41 -20.42 21.73 9.91
N SER A 42 -19.74 22.85 10.09
CA SER A 42 -19.05 23.53 8.98
C SER A 42 -17.72 22.87 8.60
N LYS A 43 -17.02 22.26 9.56
CA LYS A 43 -15.70 21.63 9.33
C LYS A 43 -15.75 20.32 8.55
N SER A 44 -16.82 19.54 8.62
CA SER A 44 -17.00 18.32 7.82
C SER A 44 -17.15 18.61 6.32
N TYR A 45 -17.82 19.69 5.98
CA TYR A 45 -17.89 20.18 4.60
C TYR A 45 -16.54 20.79 4.16
N PHE A 46 -15.88 21.57 5.04
CA PHE A 46 -14.58 22.15 4.74
C PHE A 46 -13.47 21.11 4.57
N SER A 47 -13.53 19.93 5.20
CA SER A 47 -12.54 18.87 4.98
C SER A 47 -12.69 18.21 3.60
N LYS A 48 -13.90 18.07 3.09
CA LYS A 48 -14.14 17.64 1.69
C LYS A 48 -13.59 18.66 0.69
N PHE A 49 -13.63 19.95 1.03
CA PHE A 49 -13.11 21.05 0.21
C PHE A 49 -11.61 21.30 0.40
N SER A 50 -10.99 20.87 1.50
CA SER A 50 -9.56 21.08 1.72
C SER A 50 -8.71 20.31 0.70
N VAL A 51 -9.15 19.11 0.32
CA VAL A 51 -8.50 18.31 -0.73
C VAL A 51 -8.60 19.03 -2.08
N LEU A 52 -9.79 19.51 -2.44
CA LEU A 52 -9.97 20.27 -3.67
C LEU A 52 -9.23 21.61 -3.64
N LYS A 53 -9.12 22.30 -2.49
CA LYS A 53 -8.36 23.53 -2.35
C LYS A 53 -6.86 23.33 -2.54
N GLN A 54 -6.35 22.14 -2.23
CA GLN A 54 -4.96 21.74 -2.46
C GLN A 54 -4.64 21.65 -3.98
N PHE A 55 -5.66 21.41 -4.80
CA PHE A 55 -5.56 21.26 -6.26
C PHE A 55 -5.99 22.49 -7.06
N SER A 56 -6.44 23.57 -6.38
CA SER A 56 -6.95 24.78 -7.03
C SER A 56 -5.91 25.53 -7.88
N GLU A 57 -4.63 25.23 -7.65
CA GLU A 57 -3.52 25.85 -8.40
C GLU A 57 -3.12 25.03 -9.64
N HIS A 58 -3.70 23.83 -9.85
CA HIS A 58 -3.43 22.98 -11.02
C HIS A 58 -4.49 23.22 -12.10
N GLU A 59 -4.06 23.61 -13.29
CA GLU A 59 -4.96 23.95 -14.41
C GLU A 59 -5.98 22.86 -14.75
N LYS A 60 -5.60 21.58 -14.65
CA LYS A 60 -6.53 20.44 -14.85
C LYS A 60 -7.75 20.44 -13.94
N PHE A 61 -7.67 21.08 -12.79
CA PHE A 61 -8.69 21.00 -11.73
C PHE A 61 -9.30 22.34 -11.34
N LYS A 62 -8.77 23.43 -11.87
CA LYS A 62 -9.27 24.77 -11.56
C LYS A 62 -10.78 24.86 -11.81
N ASP A 63 -11.19 24.38 -12.97
CA ASP A 63 -12.60 24.36 -13.38
C ASP A 63 -13.46 23.46 -12.49
N PHE A 64 -12.96 22.24 -12.13
CA PHE A 64 -13.66 21.34 -11.23
C PHE A 64 -13.86 21.93 -9.84
N LEU A 65 -12.93 22.74 -9.39
CA LEU A 65 -12.96 23.37 -8.07
C LEU A 65 -13.88 24.56 -7.98
N GLU A 66 -13.87 25.41 -9.00
CA GLU A 66 -14.76 26.57 -9.03
C GLU A 66 -16.19 26.10 -9.05
N VAL A 67 -16.53 25.14 -9.90
CA VAL A 67 -17.90 24.60 -10.01
C VAL A 67 -18.30 23.81 -8.77
N THR A 68 -17.43 23.00 -8.16
CA THR A 68 -17.79 22.28 -6.93
C THR A 68 -17.94 23.21 -5.73
N LYS A 69 -17.25 24.34 -5.67
CA LYS A 69 -17.48 25.36 -4.63
C LYS A 69 -18.85 26.03 -4.81
N GLU A 70 -19.17 26.40 -6.03
CA GLU A 70 -20.43 27.03 -6.38
C GLU A 70 -21.62 26.09 -6.07
N ILE A 71 -21.54 24.84 -6.54
CA ILE A 71 -22.52 23.79 -6.25
C ILE A 71 -22.69 23.55 -4.74
N ALA A 72 -21.62 23.59 -3.96
CA ALA A 72 -21.73 23.37 -2.51
C ALA A 72 -22.31 24.56 -1.75
N LEU A 73 -22.17 25.77 -2.23
CA LEU A 73 -22.80 26.94 -1.67
C LEU A 73 -24.31 26.95 -1.94
N GLU A 74 -24.72 26.47 -3.11
CA GLU A 74 -26.10 26.46 -3.53
C GLU A 74 -26.85 25.16 -3.17
N GLY A 75 -26.16 24.02 -3.10
CA GLY A 75 -26.71 22.69 -2.81
C GLY A 75 -27.25 22.47 -1.39
N ASN A 76 -27.06 23.43 -0.47
CA ASN A 76 -27.56 23.34 0.90
C ASN A 76 -29.06 23.56 1.05
N LEU A 77 -29.81 23.85 -0.03
CA LEU A 77 -31.18 24.33 0.10
C LEU A 77 -32.26 23.27 -0.10
N ASN A 78 -32.00 22.09 -0.71
CA ASN A 78 -33.09 21.11 -0.89
C ASN A 78 -32.60 19.65 -0.93
N LYS A 79 -32.79 18.93 0.17
CA LYS A 79 -32.67 17.45 0.27
C LYS A 79 -33.97 16.74 -0.14
N GLY A 80 -34.71 17.25 -1.11
CA GLY A 80 -35.98 16.69 -1.54
C GLY A 80 -35.84 15.59 -2.60
N SER A 81 -36.78 14.65 -2.61
CA SER A 81 -36.93 13.64 -3.67
C SER A 81 -37.45 14.20 -5.00
N GLN A 82 -37.65 15.50 -5.09
CA GLN A 82 -38.14 16.19 -6.31
C GLN A 82 -36.95 16.84 -7.03
N LEU A 83 -37.00 16.78 -8.37
CA LEU A 83 -36.06 17.49 -9.22
C LEU A 83 -36.28 19.00 -9.05
N ASN A 84 -35.23 19.71 -8.62
CA ASN A 84 -35.24 21.18 -8.52
C ASN A 84 -34.26 21.73 -9.57
N ILE A 85 -34.78 22.65 -10.43
CA ILE A 85 -33.96 23.27 -11.50
C ILE A 85 -34.00 24.78 -11.28
N GLN A 86 -32.83 25.39 -11.30
CA GLN A 86 -32.58 26.84 -11.25
C GLN A 86 -31.82 27.24 -12.50
N SER A 87 -32.12 28.40 -13.08
CA SER A 87 -31.42 28.96 -14.26
C SER A 87 -31.78 30.42 -14.44
N ASP A 88 -31.06 31.13 -15.30
CA ASP A 88 -31.31 32.53 -15.63
C ASP A 88 -32.66 32.71 -16.35
N LYS A 89 -33.01 31.72 -17.20
CA LYS A 89 -34.26 31.72 -17.93
C LYS A 89 -34.86 30.30 -17.89
N GLN A 90 -36.17 30.24 -17.62
CA GLN A 90 -36.92 28.99 -17.67
C GLN A 90 -38.29 29.22 -18.37
N TYR A 91 -38.63 28.26 -19.20
CA TYR A 91 -39.98 28.19 -19.73
C TYR A 91 -40.45 26.74 -19.88
N GLN A 92 -41.73 26.52 -19.79
CA GLN A 92 -42.32 25.20 -19.95
C GLN A 92 -43.29 25.23 -21.12
N GLN A 93 -43.14 24.25 -22.01
CA GLN A 93 -44.11 23.99 -23.08
C GLN A 93 -44.59 22.56 -22.92
N ASP A 94 -45.89 22.41 -22.67
CA ASP A 94 -46.53 21.14 -22.33
C ASP A 94 -45.82 20.41 -21.16
N SER A 95 -45.25 19.23 -21.42
CA SER A 95 -44.52 18.44 -20.42
C SER A 95 -43.01 18.72 -20.44
N VAL A 96 -42.51 19.59 -21.31
CA VAL A 96 -41.09 19.85 -21.49
C VAL A 96 -40.70 21.17 -20.83
N LEU A 97 -39.73 21.11 -19.93
CA LEU A 97 -39.10 22.25 -19.29
C LEU A 97 -37.77 22.56 -20.01
N TYR A 98 -37.58 23.81 -20.36
CA TYR A 98 -36.37 24.36 -20.93
C TYR A 98 -35.74 25.32 -19.93
N ALA A 99 -34.42 25.20 -19.70
CA ALA A 99 -33.65 26.05 -18.82
C ALA A 99 -32.35 26.49 -19.55
N GLU A 100 -32.11 27.79 -19.52
CA GLU A 100 -30.96 28.43 -20.18
C GLU A 100 -30.19 29.33 -19.21
N GLY A 101 -28.86 29.30 -19.29
CA GLY A 101 -27.92 30.14 -18.53
C GLY A 101 -27.78 29.67 -17.08
N ASN A 102 -26.59 29.36 -16.69
CA ASN A 102 -26.24 28.94 -15.32
C ASN A 102 -27.21 27.92 -14.73
N VAL A 103 -27.55 26.90 -15.52
CA VAL A 103 -28.52 25.89 -15.10
C VAL A 103 -27.94 25.01 -13.99
N ILE A 104 -28.66 24.88 -12.87
CA ILE A 104 -28.35 23.98 -11.79
C ILE A 104 -29.57 23.10 -11.50
N ALA A 105 -29.39 21.79 -11.67
CA ALA A 105 -30.41 20.80 -11.40
C ALA A 105 -29.97 19.88 -10.24
N ASN A 106 -30.80 19.81 -9.21
CA ASN A 106 -30.59 18.97 -8.03
C ASN A 106 -31.61 17.87 -7.96
N TYR A 107 -31.18 16.63 -7.81
CA TYR A 107 -32.05 15.46 -7.66
C TYR A 107 -31.40 14.42 -6.73
N LYS A 108 -32.11 14.08 -5.66
CA LYS A 108 -31.66 13.07 -4.68
C LYS A 108 -30.19 13.24 -4.21
N GLY A 109 -29.74 14.47 -3.97
CA GLY A 109 -28.40 14.78 -3.51
C GLY A 109 -27.31 14.78 -4.60
N ASN A 110 -27.67 14.53 -5.85
CA ASN A 110 -26.80 14.69 -7.02
C ASN A 110 -27.08 16.05 -7.66
N THR A 111 -26.04 16.67 -8.18
CA THR A 111 -26.13 18.00 -8.79
C THR A 111 -25.59 17.97 -10.21
N LEU A 112 -26.35 18.54 -11.15
CA LEU A 112 -25.94 18.77 -12.52
C LEU A 112 -25.90 20.28 -12.76
N LYS A 113 -24.81 20.80 -13.33
CA LYS A 113 -24.68 22.17 -13.84
C LYS A 113 -24.47 22.11 -15.34
N ALA A 114 -25.06 23.04 -16.11
CA ALA A 114 -24.97 23.14 -17.56
C ALA A 114 -25.28 24.55 -18.05
N ASP A 115 -24.97 24.85 -19.30
CA ASP A 115 -25.42 26.09 -19.94
C ASP A 115 -26.87 25.99 -20.42
N PHE A 116 -27.27 24.78 -20.82
CA PHE A 116 -28.62 24.52 -21.33
C PHE A 116 -29.11 23.14 -20.87
N LEU A 117 -30.40 23.06 -20.47
CA LEU A 117 -31.03 21.83 -20.04
C LEU A 117 -32.48 21.74 -20.56
N VAL A 118 -32.82 20.59 -21.09
CA VAL A 118 -34.18 20.22 -21.47
C VAL A 118 -34.64 19.03 -20.62
N TYR A 119 -35.79 19.13 -19.99
CA TYR A 119 -36.37 18.04 -19.22
C TYR A 119 -37.78 17.71 -19.70
N ASP A 120 -37.93 16.57 -20.36
CA ASP A 120 -39.27 16.02 -20.74
C ASP A 120 -39.83 15.22 -19.55
N LYS A 121 -40.75 15.84 -18.79
CA LYS A 121 -41.37 15.23 -17.60
C LYS A 121 -42.17 13.97 -17.94
N SER A 122 -42.76 13.93 -19.15
CA SER A 122 -43.61 12.81 -19.59
C SER A 122 -42.78 11.56 -19.88
N LYS A 123 -41.65 11.75 -20.49
CA LYS A 123 -40.69 10.67 -20.80
C LYS A 123 -39.69 10.40 -19.68
N GLY A 124 -39.43 11.38 -18.82
CA GLY A 124 -38.36 11.31 -17.81
C GLY A 124 -36.96 11.44 -18.39
N ILE A 125 -36.83 12.18 -19.53
CA ILE A 125 -35.57 12.35 -20.23
C ILE A 125 -34.99 13.74 -19.92
N VAL A 126 -33.71 13.79 -19.54
CA VAL A 126 -32.91 15.01 -19.39
C VAL A 126 -31.85 15.05 -20.48
N GLU A 127 -31.78 16.18 -21.18
CA GLU A 127 -30.68 16.56 -22.06
C GLU A 127 -30.03 17.81 -21.50
N ALA A 128 -28.69 17.77 -21.33
CA ALA A 128 -27.89 18.90 -20.88
C ALA A 128 -26.68 19.10 -21.81
N GLU A 129 -26.43 20.36 -22.14
CA GLU A 129 -25.37 20.76 -23.08
C GLU A 129 -24.61 21.99 -22.54
N GLY A 130 -23.36 22.16 -23.00
CA GLY A 130 -22.53 23.30 -22.65
C GLY A 130 -21.93 23.18 -21.27
N ASP A 131 -20.65 22.79 -21.23
CA ASP A 131 -19.83 22.64 -20.01
C ASP A 131 -20.57 21.92 -18.85
N VAL A 132 -21.06 20.73 -19.15
CA VAL A 132 -21.90 19.99 -18.22
C VAL A 132 -21.05 19.40 -17.11
N PHE A 133 -21.37 19.74 -15.85
CA PHE A 133 -20.80 19.12 -14.65
C PHE A 133 -21.84 18.26 -13.95
N LEU A 134 -21.48 17.05 -13.60
CA LEU A 134 -22.31 16.13 -12.83
C LEU A 134 -21.56 15.68 -11.58
N VAL A 135 -22.15 15.93 -10.42
CA VAL A 135 -21.62 15.51 -9.11
C VAL A 135 -22.49 14.40 -8.56
N LEU A 136 -21.90 13.22 -8.39
CA LEU A 136 -22.54 12.03 -7.84
C LEU A 136 -21.83 11.64 -6.55
N GLY A 137 -22.32 12.08 -5.40
CA GLY A 137 -21.64 11.90 -4.13
C GLY A 137 -20.22 12.50 -4.15
N ASP A 138 -19.19 11.65 -4.08
CA ASP A 138 -17.79 12.06 -4.11
C ASP A 138 -17.16 12.03 -5.52
N GLN A 139 -17.92 11.64 -6.54
CA GLN A 139 -17.48 11.56 -7.93
C GLN A 139 -17.85 12.85 -8.67
N VAL A 140 -16.97 13.34 -9.52
CA VAL A 140 -17.21 14.53 -10.32
C VAL A 140 -16.92 14.22 -11.79
N PHE A 141 -17.87 14.55 -12.65
CA PHE A 141 -17.77 14.35 -14.08
C PHE A 141 -17.99 15.67 -14.82
N ARG A 142 -17.21 15.94 -15.82
CA ARG A 142 -17.41 16.99 -16.81
C ARG A 142 -17.67 16.34 -18.16
N ALA A 143 -18.67 16.81 -18.89
CA ALA A 143 -19.02 16.31 -20.21
C ALA A 143 -19.39 17.48 -21.12
N GLU A 144 -19.32 17.28 -22.42
CA GLU A 144 -19.84 18.25 -23.40
C GLU A 144 -21.36 18.19 -23.48
N LYS A 145 -21.91 16.97 -23.43
CA LYS A 145 -23.33 16.70 -23.49
C LYS A 145 -23.70 15.49 -22.67
N ILE A 146 -24.86 15.56 -22.01
CA ILE A 146 -25.50 14.46 -21.28
C ILE A 146 -26.92 14.27 -21.83
N ASN A 147 -27.26 13.02 -22.12
CA ASN A 147 -28.66 12.60 -22.40
C ASN A 147 -28.94 11.41 -21.49
N PHE A 148 -29.98 11.53 -20.63
CA PHE A 148 -30.27 10.49 -19.63
C PHE A 148 -31.78 10.30 -19.47
N ASP A 149 -32.23 9.04 -19.61
CA ASP A 149 -33.61 8.57 -19.37
C ASP A 149 -33.66 7.94 -17.97
N PHE A 150 -34.28 8.65 -17.02
CA PHE A 150 -34.44 8.22 -15.64
C PHE A 150 -35.44 7.06 -15.46
N LYS A 151 -36.36 6.88 -16.39
CA LYS A 151 -37.36 5.80 -16.31
C LYS A 151 -36.74 4.46 -16.65
N ASN A 152 -35.89 4.44 -17.66
CA ASN A 152 -35.26 3.23 -18.16
C ASN A 152 -33.81 3.06 -17.67
N ASN A 153 -33.30 4.02 -16.87
CA ASN A 153 -31.92 4.08 -16.38
C ASN A 153 -30.89 3.87 -17.51
N GLN A 154 -31.03 4.70 -18.57
CA GLN A 154 -30.12 4.64 -19.73
C GLN A 154 -29.73 6.06 -20.13
N GLY A 155 -28.48 6.19 -20.58
CA GLY A 155 -28.01 7.47 -21.04
C GLY A 155 -26.65 7.42 -21.72
N SER A 156 -26.26 8.56 -22.24
CA SER A 156 -24.95 8.76 -22.86
C SER A 156 -24.37 10.10 -22.42
N PHE A 157 -23.05 10.08 -22.24
CA PHE A 157 -22.24 11.21 -21.87
C PHE A 157 -21.14 11.34 -22.93
N THR A 158 -20.94 12.51 -23.49
CA THR A 158 -19.97 12.73 -24.57
C THR A 158 -18.77 13.54 -24.07
N LYS A 159 -17.56 13.15 -24.47
CA LYS A 159 -16.28 13.76 -24.08
C LYS A 159 -16.15 13.91 -22.56
N VAL A 160 -16.21 12.79 -21.87
CA VAL A 160 -16.22 12.74 -20.42
C VAL A 160 -14.81 12.82 -19.85
N LYS A 161 -14.63 13.73 -18.89
CA LYS A 161 -13.51 13.79 -17.97
C LYS A 161 -14.04 13.63 -16.55
N GLY A 162 -13.49 12.72 -15.77
CA GLY A 162 -13.99 12.46 -14.42
C GLY A 162 -12.90 12.42 -13.39
N LEU A 163 -13.23 12.88 -12.17
CA LEU A 163 -12.48 12.63 -10.96
C LEU A 163 -13.20 11.54 -10.18
N ILE A 164 -12.55 10.38 -10.03
CA ILE A 164 -13.10 9.22 -9.36
C ILE A 164 -12.36 8.99 -8.04
N LYS A 165 -13.11 8.94 -6.95
CA LYS A 165 -12.63 8.47 -5.65
C LYS A 165 -13.05 7.04 -5.43
N THR A 166 -12.07 6.16 -5.25
CA THR A 166 -12.34 4.72 -5.14
C THR A 166 -13.04 4.33 -3.85
N LYS A 167 -12.93 5.16 -2.81
CA LYS A 167 -13.41 4.82 -1.46
C LYS A 167 -14.93 4.65 -1.34
N ASN A 168 -15.75 5.36 -2.13
CA ASN A 168 -17.21 5.29 -2.08
C ASN A 168 -17.79 5.07 -3.49
N LEU A 169 -17.01 4.43 -4.36
CA LEU A 169 -17.37 4.33 -5.77
C LEU A 169 -18.65 3.52 -6.00
N LEU A 170 -18.83 2.43 -5.25
CA LEU A 170 -20.02 1.58 -5.34
C LEU A 170 -21.31 2.33 -4.98
N GLU A 171 -21.28 3.06 -3.87
CA GLU A 171 -22.44 3.83 -3.39
C GLU A 171 -22.80 4.97 -4.35
N ASN A 172 -21.80 5.56 -5.00
CA ASN A 172 -21.98 6.76 -5.81
C ASN A 172 -22.35 6.46 -7.28
N LEU A 173 -22.10 5.25 -7.78
CA LEU A 173 -22.48 4.86 -9.15
C LEU A 173 -23.90 4.33 -9.29
N ASP A 174 -24.63 4.13 -8.20
CA ASP A 174 -26.01 3.70 -8.22
C ASP A 174 -26.96 4.92 -8.26
N PHE A 175 -27.53 5.20 -9.42
CA PHE A 175 -28.48 6.28 -9.61
C PHE A 175 -29.86 6.02 -8.98
N THR A 176 -30.17 4.78 -8.61
CA THR A 176 -31.52 4.35 -8.22
C THR A 176 -31.71 4.21 -6.71
N SER A 177 -30.66 3.95 -5.95
CA SER A 177 -30.73 3.48 -4.56
C SER A 177 -30.44 4.54 -3.49
N TYR A 178 -30.63 5.83 -3.75
CA TYR A 178 -30.53 6.81 -2.67
C TYR A 178 -31.81 6.77 -1.82
N ASP A 179 -31.84 5.87 -0.84
CA ASP A 179 -32.86 5.84 0.19
C ASP A 179 -32.57 6.96 1.19
N SER A 180 -33.47 7.92 1.29
CA SER A 180 -33.34 9.15 2.07
C SER A 180 -33.30 8.94 3.59
N ASP A 181 -33.48 7.70 4.06
CA ASP A 181 -33.59 7.40 5.48
C ASP A 181 -32.23 7.00 6.12
N ASN A 182 -31.20 6.75 5.33
CA ASN A 182 -29.85 6.58 5.80
C ASN A 182 -29.06 7.90 5.73
N VAL A 183 -29.45 8.87 6.54
CA VAL A 183 -28.51 9.91 6.97
C VAL A 183 -27.38 9.14 7.66
N PRO A 184 -26.13 9.14 7.14
CA PRO A 184 -25.03 8.59 7.90
C PRO A 184 -24.98 9.44 9.17
N THR A 185 -25.46 8.89 10.26
CA THR A 185 -25.08 9.37 11.58
C THR A 185 -23.56 9.37 11.53
N VAL A 186 -22.97 10.55 11.60
CA VAL A 186 -21.54 10.72 11.74
C VAL A 186 -21.19 10.14 13.10
N VAL A 187 -21.16 8.82 13.16
CA VAL A 187 -20.40 8.13 14.18
C VAL A 187 -18.98 8.55 13.86
N GLN A 188 -18.45 9.43 14.68
CA GLN A 188 -17.04 9.72 14.72
C GLN A 188 -16.31 8.39 14.82
N LYS A 189 -15.99 7.82 13.68
CA LYS A 189 -14.98 6.77 13.63
C LYS A 189 -13.72 7.44 14.08
N ILE A 190 -13.41 7.25 15.35
CA ILE A 190 -12.09 7.44 15.90
C ILE A 190 -11.14 6.93 14.84
N LYS A 191 -10.31 7.84 14.30
CA LYS A 191 -9.28 7.49 13.33
C LYS A 191 -8.34 6.51 14.01
N LYS A 192 -8.60 5.25 13.78
CA LYS A 192 -7.72 4.19 14.24
C LYS A 192 -6.48 4.30 13.36
N ALA A 193 -5.37 4.71 13.96
CA ALA A 193 -4.07 4.56 13.34
C ALA A 193 -3.81 3.06 13.15
N ARG A 194 -4.28 2.53 12.06
CA ARG A 194 -3.93 1.19 11.62
C ARG A 194 -2.64 1.34 10.84
N VAL A 195 -1.53 0.95 11.44
CA VAL A 195 -0.32 0.60 10.70
C VAL A 195 -0.61 -0.70 9.95
N LEU A 196 -1.41 -0.62 8.91
CA LEU A 196 -1.39 -1.60 7.85
C LEU A 196 -0.43 -1.02 6.81
N ASN A 197 0.77 -1.57 6.77
CA ASN A 197 1.71 -1.41 5.67
C ASN A 197 1.16 -2.12 4.41
N THR A 198 0.02 -1.69 3.95
CA THR A 198 -0.34 -1.81 2.55
C THR A 198 0.09 -0.49 1.94
N PRO A 199 0.77 -0.46 0.79
CA PRO A 199 0.85 0.77 0.03
C PRO A 199 -0.59 1.20 -0.15
N ASP A 200 -0.93 2.36 0.38
CA ASP A 200 -2.25 2.93 0.22
C ASP A 200 -2.46 2.99 -1.28
N GLY A 201 -3.43 2.23 -1.78
CA GLY A 201 -3.73 2.23 -3.20
C GLY A 201 -4.07 3.66 -3.63
N VAL A 202 -3.84 3.99 -4.87
CA VAL A 202 -4.23 5.30 -5.39
C VAL A 202 -5.74 5.46 -5.20
N ASN A 203 -6.13 6.39 -4.33
CA ASN A 203 -7.53 6.60 -3.96
C ASN A 203 -8.28 7.49 -4.95
N ASN A 204 -7.57 8.35 -5.66
CA ASN A 204 -8.14 9.32 -6.59
C ASN A 204 -7.58 9.08 -8.00
N TRP A 205 -8.47 9.02 -8.97
CA TRP A 205 -8.16 8.80 -10.37
C TRP A 205 -8.82 9.83 -11.24
N ILE A 206 -8.12 10.26 -12.28
CA ILE A 206 -8.70 11.02 -13.38
C ILE A 206 -8.96 10.04 -14.50
N PHE A 207 -10.14 10.13 -15.12
CA PHE A 207 -10.43 9.32 -16.28
C PHE A 207 -10.95 10.17 -17.44
N TYR A 208 -10.71 9.68 -18.65
CA TYR A 208 -11.15 10.28 -19.90
C TYR A 208 -11.79 9.21 -20.77
N THR A 209 -12.89 9.58 -21.43
CA THR A 209 -13.49 8.76 -22.49
C THR A 209 -14.26 9.66 -23.48
N ASP A 210 -14.26 9.29 -24.75
CA ASP A 210 -15.01 10.03 -25.76
C ASP A 210 -16.53 9.87 -25.56
N GLU A 211 -16.94 8.65 -25.17
CA GLU A 211 -18.35 8.35 -24.90
C GLU A 211 -18.47 7.37 -23.73
N LEU A 212 -19.33 7.71 -22.79
CA LEU A 212 -19.73 6.84 -21.68
C LEU A 212 -21.23 6.56 -21.79
N LYS A 213 -21.62 5.32 -21.89
CA LYS A 213 -23.01 4.88 -21.95
C LYS A 213 -23.40 4.20 -20.64
N VAL A 214 -24.61 4.50 -20.18
CA VAL A 214 -25.26 3.78 -19.08
C VAL A 214 -26.46 3.03 -19.64
N LYS A 215 -26.56 1.74 -19.37
CA LYS A 215 -27.67 0.91 -19.79
C LYS A 215 -27.90 -0.21 -18.77
N ASN A 216 -29.11 -0.26 -18.18
CA ASN A 216 -29.48 -1.25 -17.17
C ASN A 216 -28.43 -1.32 -16.02
N ASP A 217 -28.09 -0.19 -15.43
CA ASP A 217 -27.07 -0.02 -14.39
C ASP A 217 -25.63 -0.37 -14.83
N GLU A 218 -25.40 -0.76 -16.06
CA GLU A 218 -24.08 -1.03 -16.61
C GLU A 218 -23.47 0.23 -17.24
N TRP A 219 -22.20 0.48 -16.93
CA TRP A 219 -21.44 1.58 -17.50
C TRP A 219 -20.52 1.05 -18.60
N LEU A 220 -20.60 1.61 -19.78
CA LEU A 220 -19.94 1.11 -20.99
C LEU A 220 -19.11 2.22 -21.64
N ALA A 221 -17.85 1.92 -21.94
CA ALA A 221 -16.98 2.77 -22.76
C ALA A 221 -16.15 1.91 -23.71
N SER A 222 -16.06 2.29 -24.96
CA SER A 222 -15.22 1.58 -25.95
C SER A 222 -13.74 1.69 -25.58
N LYS A 223 -13.33 2.86 -25.08
CA LYS A 223 -11.99 3.13 -24.57
C LYS A 223 -12.09 4.12 -23.42
N ALA A 224 -11.41 3.82 -22.31
CA ALA A 224 -11.25 4.74 -21.19
C ALA A 224 -9.78 4.83 -20.81
N ILE A 225 -9.31 6.02 -20.48
CA ILE A 225 -7.95 6.29 -20.03
C ILE A 225 -8.02 6.73 -18.59
N PHE A 226 -7.24 6.10 -17.71
CA PHE A 226 -7.15 6.47 -16.31
C PHE A 226 -5.73 6.87 -15.97
N THR A 227 -5.58 7.96 -15.22
CA THR A 227 -4.29 8.42 -14.72
C THR A 227 -4.38 8.81 -13.25
N ASN A 228 -3.27 8.65 -12.54
CA ASN A 228 -3.07 9.16 -11.18
C ASN A 228 -2.23 10.44 -11.18
N ASP A 229 -1.95 11.02 -12.35
CA ASP A 229 -1.16 12.23 -12.48
C ASP A 229 -2.05 13.48 -12.56
N LEU A 230 -1.75 14.44 -11.67
CA LEU A 230 -2.47 15.71 -11.58
C LEU A 230 -2.08 16.72 -12.66
N LEU A 231 -0.87 16.59 -13.22
CA LEU A 231 -0.34 17.56 -14.17
C LEU A 231 -0.72 17.18 -15.60
N GLU A 232 -0.66 18.15 -16.53
CA GLU A 232 -1.10 17.95 -17.91
C GLU A 232 -0.29 16.92 -18.68
N SER A 233 1.00 16.74 -18.35
CA SER A 233 1.82 15.68 -18.92
C SER A 233 1.70 14.41 -18.10
N ASP A 234 0.75 13.56 -18.46
CA ASP A 234 0.54 12.28 -17.77
C ASP A 234 1.77 11.39 -17.91
N GLN A 235 2.38 11.03 -16.79
CA GLN A 235 3.53 10.13 -16.79
C GLN A 235 3.12 8.65 -16.86
N ILE A 236 1.86 8.36 -16.49
CA ILE A 236 1.31 7.02 -16.52
C ILE A 236 -0.17 7.07 -16.93
N ASN A 237 -0.52 6.27 -17.90
CA ASN A 237 -1.88 6.11 -18.39
C ASN A 237 -2.26 4.62 -18.42
N PHE A 238 -3.40 4.29 -17.84
CA PHE A 238 -4.03 2.98 -17.97
C PHE A 238 -5.08 3.07 -19.08
N VAL A 239 -4.78 2.50 -20.22
CA VAL A 239 -5.67 2.47 -21.38
C VAL A 239 -6.51 1.20 -21.29
N ILE A 240 -7.80 1.37 -21.01
CA ILE A 240 -8.76 0.29 -20.84
C ILE A 240 -9.65 0.20 -22.05
N ASN A 241 -9.67 -0.95 -22.70
CA ASN A 241 -10.45 -1.18 -23.91
C ASN A 241 -11.69 -2.01 -23.62
N ASN A 242 -12.82 -1.66 -24.24
CA ASN A 242 -14.12 -2.28 -24.07
C ASN A 242 -14.52 -2.40 -22.58
N LEU A 243 -14.43 -1.25 -21.88
CA LEU A 243 -14.77 -1.15 -20.48
C LEU A 243 -16.28 -1.36 -20.28
N LYS A 244 -16.62 -2.32 -19.43
CA LYS A 244 -17.96 -2.53 -18.92
C LYS A 244 -17.87 -2.67 -17.40
N ILE A 245 -18.52 -1.78 -16.68
CA ILE A 245 -18.63 -1.80 -15.22
C ILE A 245 -20.06 -2.20 -14.85
N ILE A 246 -20.20 -3.22 -14.03
CA ILE A 246 -21.47 -3.76 -13.56
C ILE A 246 -21.48 -3.64 -12.05
N PRO A 247 -22.22 -2.67 -11.47
CA PRO A 247 -22.44 -2.61 -10.04
C PRO A 247 -23.19 -3.85 -9.54
N ARG A 248 -22.74 -4.39 -8.39
CA ARG A 248 -23.40 -5.45 -7.62
C ARG A 248 -23.54 -4.95 -6.18
N ASN A 249 -24.35 -5.59 -5.37
CA ASN A 249 -24.64 -5.14 -4.01
C ASN A 249 -23.40 -4.89 -3.14
N ASP A 250 -22.30 -5.67 -3.35
CA ASP A 250 -21.09 -5.62 -2.53
C ASP A 250 -19.81 -5.52 -3.38
N SER A 251 -19.93 -5.32 -4.70
CA SER A 251 -18.79 -5.37 -5.61
C SER A 251 -19.05 -4.69 -6.95
N LEU A 252 -17.95 -4.27 -7.61
CA LEU A 252 -17.95 -3.85 -9.01
C LEU A 252 -17.34 -4.95 -9.86
N GLU A 253 -18.09 -5.48 -10.80
CA GLU A 253 -17.59 -6.37 -11.82
C GLU A 253 -17.13 -5.56 -13.01
N ILE A 254 -15.83 -5.60 -13.32
CA ILE A 254 -15.22 -4.89 -14.43
C ILE A 254 -14.85 -5.89 -15.51
N LYS A 255 -15.45 -5.76 -16.69
CA LYS A 255 -15.15 -6.57 -17.88
C LYS A 255 -14.43 -5.71 -18.91
N THR A 256 -13.33 -6.24 -19.46
CA THR A 256 -12.50 -5.51 -20.43
C THR A 256 -11.86 -6.46 -21.43
N SER A 257 -11.25 -5.90 -22.47
CA SER A 257 -10.37 -6.63 -23.39
C SER A 257 -8.92 -6.61 -22.94
N ILE A 258 -7.98 -6.41 -23.85
CA ILE A 258 -6.57 -6.21 -23.58
C ILE A 258 -6.37 -4.75 -23.17
N ASN A 259 -5.75 -4.54 -22.02
CA ASN A 259 -5.48 -3.21 -21.49
C ASN A 259 -3.98 -2.93 -21.45
N PHE A 260 -3.62 -1.68 -21.54
CA PHE A 260 -2.23 -1.26 -21.62
C PHE A 260 -1.89 -0.27 -20.51
N LEU A 261 -0.71 -0.44 -19.97
CA LEU A 261 -0.01 0.56 -19.17
C LEU A 261 0.87 1.37 -20.13
N VAL A 262 0.61 2.65 -20.25
CA VAL A 262 1.37 3.57 -21.09
C VAL A 262 2.20 4.46 -20.19
N LEU A 263 3.51 4.41 -20.36
CA LEU A 263 4.47 5.21 -19.60
C LEU A 263 5.01 6.33 -20.49
N GLU A 264 4.89 7.58 -20.03
CA GLU A 264 5.40 8.78 -20.72
C GLU A 264 4.95 8.89 -22.19
N ASP A 265 3.77 8.34 -22.52
CA ASP A 265 3.24 8.24 -23.89
C ASP A 265 4.19 7.56 -24.91
N LYS A 266 5.24 6.88 -24.43
CA LYS A 266 6.28 6.26 -25.25
C LYS A 266 6.30 4.75 -25.19
N ILE A 267 6.06 4.19 -24.02
CA ILE A 267 6.16 2.76 -23.75
C ILE A 267 4.77 2.22 -23.43
N SER A 268 4.26 1.34 -24.28
CA SER A 268 2.97 0.67 -24.07
C SER A 268 3.20 -0.78 -23.72
N ILE A 269 2.80 -1.18 -22.51
CA ILE A 269 2.99 -2.53 -21.98
C ILE A 269 1.62 -3.16 -21.80
N PRO A 270 1.34 -4.36 -22.38
CA PRO A 270 0.14 -5.11 -22.05
C PRO A 270 0.13 -5.39 -20.54
N PHE A 271 -0.89 -4.91 -19.86
CA PHE A 271 -0.87 -4.88 -18.39
C PHE A 271 -1.93 -5.80 -17.77
N TRP A 272 -3.11 -5.85 -18.38
CA TRP A 272 -4.24 -6.55 -17.82
C TRP A 272 -5.13 -7.13 -18.92
N PHE A 273 -5.59 -8.36 -18.71
CA PHE A 273 -6.47 -9.07 -19.62
C PHE A 273 -7.73 -9.52 -18.89
N GLY A 274 -8.90 -9.28 -19.51
CA GLY A 274 -10.17 -9.83 -19.06
C GLY A 274 -10.78 -9.19 -17.81
N ASN A 275 -11.52 -9.97 -17.07
CA ASN A 275 -12.43 -9.49 -16.04
C ASN A 275 -11.74 -9.31 -14.68
N ARG A 276 -12.26 -8.37 -13.89
CA ARG A 276 -11.93 -8.17 -12.48
C ARG A 276 -13.18 -7.89 -11.68
N THR A 277 -13.18 -8.30 -10.41
CA THR A 277 -14.20 -7.95 -9.43
C THR A 277 -13.53 -7.17 -8.31
N ILE A 278 -13.99 -5.96 -8.03
CA ILE A 278 -13.55 -5.12 -6.92
C ILE A 278 -14.64 -5.17 -5.87
N ARG A 279 -14.28 -5.59 -4.67
CA ARG A 279 -15.22 -5.65 -3.53
C ARG A 279 -15.07 -4.42 -2.66
N ASP A 280 -16.11 -4.09 -1.93
CA ASP A 280 -16.16 -2.95 -1.02
C ASP A 280 -15.01 -2.96 0.01
N SER A 281 -14.60 -4.15 0.47
CA SER A 281 -13.44 -4.32 1.36
C SER A 281 -12.07 -4.09 0.71
N GLU A 282 -12.01 -3.92 -0.61
CA GLU A 282 -10.80 -3.69 -1.42
C GLU A 282 -10.73 -2.24 -1.93
N GLN A 283 -11.52 -1.35 -1.33
CA GLN A 283 -11.53 0.07 -1.66
C GLN A 283 -10.11 0.66 -1.60
N GLY A 284 -9.75 1.39 -2.65
CA GLY A 284 -8.38 1.88 -2.87
C GLY A 284 -7.63 1.16 -4.02
N TYR A 285 -8.14 0.02 -4.50
CA TYR A 285 -7.52 -0.73 -5.60
C TYR A 285 -8.42 -0.80 -6.84
N LEU A 286 -8.85 0.35 -7.37
CA LEU A 286 -9.78 0.41 -8.51
C LEU A 286 -9.34 -0.48 -9.67
N PHE A 287 -8.05 -0.55 -9.95
CA PHE A 287 -7.50 -1.37 -11.02
C PHE A 287 -6.70 -2.58 -10.54
N GLY A 288 -6.74 -2.86 -9.21
CA GLY A 288 -5.99 -3.97 -8.63
C GLY A 288 -4.57 -3.98 -9.19
N LEU A 289 -3.82 -2.91 -8.93
CA LEU A 289 -2.49 -2.64 -9.52
C LEU A 289 -1.41 -3.63 -9.09
N GLN A 290 -1.77 -4.60 -8.26
CA GLN A 290 -0.90 -5.75 -8.09
C GLN A 290 -0.96 -6.58 -9.37
N PRO A 291 0.14 -6.75 -10.09
CA PRO A 291 0.16 -7.60 -11.27
C PRO A 291 -0.25 -9.00 -10.83
N LYS A 292 -1.10 -9.62 -11.63
CA LYS A 292 -1.46 -11.01 -11.38
C LYS A 292 -0.23 -11.93 -11.49
N TRP A 293 0.74 -11.56 -12.30
CA TRP A 293 2.00 -12.28 -12.47
C TRP A 293 3.16 -11.49 -11.84
N PHE A 294 4.07 -12.20 -11.20
CA PHE A 294 5.28 -11.61 -10.62
C PHE A 294 6.47 -12.55 -10.74
N LEU A 295 7.65 -11.99 -10.82
CA LEU A 295 8.93 -12.69 -10.79
C LEU A 295 9.60 -12.43 -9.44
N GLY A 296 10.10 -13.48 -8.80
CA GLY A 296 10.83 -13.39 -7.55
C GLY A 296 12.16 -14.12 -7.60
N PHE A 297 12.99 -13.81 -6.62
CA PHE A 297 14.24 -14.49 -6.36
C PHE A 297 14.33 -14.82 -4.87
N ASP A 298 14.49 -16.10 -4.55
CA ASP A 298 14.68 -16.63 -3.19
C ASP A 298 15.62 -17.83 -3.27
N ASN A 299 16.88 -17.60 -2.95
CA ASN A 299 17.89 -18.64 -3.04
C ASN A 299 17.81 -19.65 -1.88
N LEU A 300 17.17 -19.24 -0.78
CA LEU A 300 17.15 -20.05 0.43
C LEU A 300 16.04 -21.09 0.45
N ASP A 301 14.84 -20.72 -0.02
CA ASP A 301 13.66 -21.59 0.01
C ASP A 301 13.25 -22.11 -1.37
N LYS A 302 13.66 -21.45 -2.45
CA LYS A 302 13.18 -21.74 -3.81
C LYS A 302 14.32 -21.98 -4.83
N ASP A 303 15.54 -22.09 -4.34
CA ASP A 303 16.78 -22.28 -5.14
C ASP A 303 17.03 -21.18 -6.19
N GLY A 304 16.37 -20.01 -6.08
CA GLY A 304 16.59 -18.88 -6.96
C GLY A 304 15.33 -18.28 -7.58
N TYR A 305 15.34 -18.13 -8.92
CA TYR A 305 14.24 -17.45 -9.63
C TYR A 305 12.97 -18.29 -9.70
N PHE A 306 11.83 -17.61 -9.50
CA PHE A 306 10.51 -18.20 -9.65
C PHE A 306 9.53 -17.20 -10.25
N ILE A 307 8.50 -17.67 -10.91
CA ILE A 307 7.35 -16.91 -11.38
C ILE A 307 6.12 -17.32 -10.60
N GLY A 308 5.34 -16.35 -10.14
CA GLY A 308 4.10 -16.60 -9.43
C GLY A 308 2.91 -15.89 -10.06
N ARG A 309 1.71 -16.37 -9.73
CA ARG A 309 0.46 -15.74 -10.13
C ARG A 309 -0.43 -15.52 -8.91
N ARG A 310 -0.85 -14.29 -8.68
CA ARG A 310 -1.89 -13.98 -7.69
C ARG A 310 -3.25 -14.32 -8.29
N LEU A 311 -3.96 -15.23 -7.66
CA LEU A 311 -5.34 -15.53 -8.02
C LEU A 311 -6.27 -14.51 -7.35
N ASP A 312 -7.45 -14.33 -7.95
CA ASP A 312 -8.48 -13.50 -7.33
C ASP A 312 -8.91 -14.13 -5.99
N PRO A 313 -9.14 -13.33 -4.95
CA PRO A 313 -9.51 -13.84 -3.63
C PRO A 313 -10.77 -14.73 -3.71
N ILE A 314 -10.69 -15.92 -3.18
CA ILE A 314 -11.82 -16.85 -3.08
C ILE A 314 -12.59 -16.51 -1.80
N LYS A 315 -13.87 -16.17 -1.92
CA LYS A 315 -14.76 -15.97 -0.78
C LYS A 315 -15.10 -17.33 -0.19
N LEU A 316 -14.63 -17.61 1.02
CA LEU A 316 -14.97 -18.82 1.75
C LEU A 316 -16.31 -18.66 2.46
N THR A 317 -16.49 -17.50 3.11
CA THR A 317 -17.74 -17.04 3.73
C THR A 317 -17.83 -15.52 3.54
N ASP A 318 -18.89 -14.88 4.03
CA ASP A 318 -18.99 -13.41 4.01
C ASP A 318 -17.87 -12.72 4.77
N GLU A 319 -17.33 -13.39 5.77
CA GLU A 319 -16.29 -12.85 6.66
C GLU A 319 -14.87 -13.29 6.30
N PHE A 320 -14.69 -14.37 5.52
CA PHE A 320 -13.39 -14.98 5.24
C PHE A 320 -13.08 -15.07 3.75
N LYS A 321 -11.85 -14.71 3.40
CA LYS A 321 -11.29 -14.77 2.05
C LYS A 321 -10.02 -15.63 2.05
N LEU A 322 -9.84 -16.39 1.00
CA LEU A 322 -8.64 -17.17 0.70
C LEU A 322 -7.90 -16.56 -0.49
N ASN A 323 -6.69 -16.12 -0.27
CA ASN A 323 -5.76 -15.68 -1.30
C ASN A 323 -4.82 -16.83 -1.65
N LEU A 324 -4.59 -17.06 -2.93
CA LEU A 324 -3.71 -18.11 -3.43
C LEU A 324 -2.72 -17.52 -4.43
N GLU A 325 -1.46 -17.86 -4.28
CA GLU A 325 -0.36 -17.46 -5.15
C GLU A 325 0.44 -18.72 -5.58
N PRO A 326 -0.02 -19.49 -6.56
CA PRO A 326 0.75 -20.56 -7.13
C PRO A 326 2.00 -20.02 -7.83
N GLN A 327 3.09 -20.78 -7.73
CA GLN A 327 4.41 -20.38 -8.22
C GLN A 327 5.07 -21.54 -8.95
N PHE A 328 5.82 -21.20 -10.01
CA PHE A 328 6.69 -22.12 -10.74
C PHE A 328 8.15 -21.76 -10.49
N LEU A 329 8.93 -22.70 -9.98
CA LEU A 329 10.32 -22.52 -9.55
C LEU A 329 11.25 -22.73 -10.73
N ILE A 330 11.49 -21.66 -11.49
CA ILE A 330 12.22 -21.69 -12.77
C ILE A 330 13.61 -22.28 -12.60
N GLN A 331 14.38 -21.75 -11.66
CA GLN A 331 15.78 -22.16 -11.48
C GLN A 331 15.85 -23.62 -11.03
N ARG A 332 15.01 -24.04 -10.09
CA ARG A 332 14.93 -25.42 -9.62
C ARG A 332 14.60 -26.39 -10.76
N SER A 333 13.67 -26.02 -11.64
CA SER A 333 13.28 -26.87 -12.79
C SER A 333 14.39 -26.99 -13.84
N ILE A 334 15.24 -25.97 -14.00
CA ILE A 334 16.37 -26.00 -14.96
C ILE A 334 17.52 -26.83 -14.42
N GLN A 335 17.85 -26.71 -13.13
CA GLN A 335 18.99 -27.40 -12.53
C GLN A 335 18.70 -28.85 -12.16
N ASN A 336 17.42 -29.26 -12.07
CA ASN A 336 16.95 -30.61 -11.72
C ASN A 336 17.43 -31.13 -10.34
N TYR A 337 17.84 -30.26 -9.47
CA TYR A 337 18.14 -30.58 -8.06
C TYR A 337 17.72 -29.43 -7.16
N THR A 338 17.63 -29.69 -5.86
CA THR A 338 17.35 -28.69 -4.84
C THR A 338 18.34 -28.79 -3.68
N ASN A 339 18.68 -27.62 -3.13
CA ASN A 339 19.45 -27.47 -1.89
C ASN A 339 18.61 -26.77 -0.79
N SER A 340 17.30 -26.65 -0.97
CA SER A 340 16.43 -25.89 -0.05
C SER A 340 15.89 -26.73 1.10
N PHE A 341 16.13 -28.03 1.11
CA PHE A 341 15.61 -28.96 2.12
C PHE A 341 16.69 -29.37 3.12
N VAL A 342 16.24 -29.61 4.33
CA VAL A 342 17.03 -30.17 5.43
C VAL A 342 16.39 -31.49 5.87
N GLY A 343 17.12 -32.32 6.60
CA GLY A 343 16.60 -33.56 7.13
C GLY A 343 15.40 -33.33 8.07
N GLU A 344 14.54 -34.34 8.18
CA GLU A 344 13.36 -34.31 9.03
C GLU A 344 13.71 -33.95 10.49
N GLY A 345 12.94 -33.06 11.09
CA GLY A 345 13.14 -32.61 12.47
C GLY A 345 14.36 -31.75 12.71
N LYS A 346 15.13 -31.41 11.68
CA LYS A 346 16.27 -30.48 11.77
C LYS A 346 15.83 -29.04 11.49
N SER A 347 16.58 -28.07 12.01
CA SER A 347 16.39 -26.67 11.68
C SER A 347 16.74 -26.39 10.21
N ILE A 348 16.14 -25.32 9.66
CA ILE A 348 16.43 -24.83 8.29
C ILE A 348 17.89 -24.38 8.11
N THR A 349 18.58 -24.08 9.18
CA THR A 349 20.00 -23.68 9.15
C THR A 349 20.95 -24.87 9.23
N ALA A 350 20.42 -26.10 9.41
CA ALA A 350 21.21 -27.33 9.34
C ALA A 350 21.78 -27.52 7.92
N ASP A 351 22.74 -28.41 7.80
CA ASP A 351 23.36 -28.71 6.52
C ASP A 351 22.31 -29.19 5.53
N LYS A 352 22.23 -28.48 4.42
CA LYS A 352 21.26 -28.75 3.37
C LYS A 352 21.70 -29.94 2.54
N GLU A 353 20.76 -30.83 2.27
CA GLU A 353 21.00 -32.03 1.45
C GLU A 353 20.69 -31.69 -0.01
N LYS A 354 21.66 -31.87 -0.89
CA LYS A 354 21.42 -31.82 -2.31
C LYS A 354 20.67 -33.11 -2.72
N ARG A 355 19.48 -32.92 -3.31
CA ARG A 355 18.70 -34.04 -3.86
C ARG A 355 18.17 -33.74 -5.25
N ASP A 356 17.96 -34.77 -6.05
CA ASP A 356 17.28 -34.64 -7.32
C ASP A 356 15.82 -34.24 -7.10
N THR A 357 15.27 -33.48 -8.05
CA THR A 357 13.91 -32.98 -7.99
C THR A 357 12.94 -33.82 -8.79
N TYR A 358 11.70 -33.91 -8.30
CA TYR A 358 10.57 -34.45 -9.01
C TYR A 358 9.69 -33.32 -9.53
N LEU A 359 8.71 -33.62 -10.37
CA LEU A 359 7.79 -32.62 -10.91
C LEU A 359 7.07 -31.81 -9.79
N SER A 360 6.76 -32.44 -8.67
CA SER A 360 6.15 -31.81 -7.49
C SER A 360 7.02 -30.72 -6.85
N ASP A 361 8.33 -30.78 -7.05
CA ASP A 361 9.26 -29.79 -6.50
C ASP A 361 9.34 -28.51 -7.33
N TYR A 362 8.86 -28.54 -8.57
CA TYR A 362 8.89 -27.36 -9.45
C TYR A 362 7.80 -26.35 -9.13
N PHE A 363 6.86 -26.71 -8.26
CA PHE A 363 5.74 -25.86 -7.88
C PHE A 363 5.79 -25.51 -6.40
N ALA A 364 5.39 -24.29 -6.10
CA ALA A 364 5.19 -23.77 -4.75
C ALA A 364 3.83 -23.07 -4.66
N LEU A 365 3.35 -22.88 -3.44
CA LEU A 365 2.08 -22.21 -3.18
C LEU A 365 2.19 -21.33 -1.93
N ASP A 366 2.01 -20.03 -2.08
CA ASP A 366 1.74 -19.15 -0.97
C ASP A 366 0.22 -18.97 -0.84
N SER A 367 -0.31 -19.15 0.35
CA SER A 367 -1.74 -19.02 0.64
C SER A 367 -1.97 -18.22 1.89
N GLN A 368 -3.08 -17.46 1.90
CA GLN A 368 -3.45 -16.66 3.05
C GLN A 368 -4.96 -16.63 3.24
N ILE A 369 -5.43 -16.94 4.44
CA ILE A 369 -6.81 -16.73 4.86
C ILE A 369 -6.84 -15.46 5.71
N ILE A 370 -7.70 -14.53 5.33
CA ILE A 370 -7.93 -13.28 6.05
C ILE A 370 -9.42 -13.16 6.31
N GLY A 371 -9.77 -12.69 7.51
CA GLY A 371 -11.18 -12.47 7.82
C GLY A 371 -11.38 -11.97 9.23
N LYS A 372 -12.67 -11.89 9.63
CA LYS A 372 -13.07 -11.48 10.97
C LYS A 372 -13.85 -12.58 11.64
N LEU A 373 -13.47 -12.92 12.87
CA LEU A 373 -14.22 -13.78 13.77
C LEU A 373 -14.80 -12.91 14.88
N ASN A 374 -16.05 -12.46 14.75
CA ASN A 374 -16.65 -11.41 15.57
C ASN A 374 -15.78 -10.13 15.57
N LYS A 375 -15.21 -9.77 16.74
CA LYS A 375 -14.34 -8.59 16.93
C LYS A 375 -12.86 -8.89 16.73
N TRP A 376 -12.49 -10.11 16.29
CA TRP A 376 -11.13 -10.52 16.09
C TRP A 376 -10.77 -10.55 14.60
N ASP A 377 -9.64 -9.98 14.25
CA ASP A 377 -9.06 -10.07 12.90
C ASP A 377 -8.20 -11.33 12.83
N LEU A 378 -8.57 -12.25 11.93
CA LEU A 378 -7.85 -13.51 11.69
C LEU A 378 -6.97 -13.38 10.45
N LYS A 379 -5.72 -13.81 10.58
CA LYS A 379 -4.79 -13.96 9.46
C LYS A 379 -4.03 -15.28 9.61
N ILE A 380 -4.20 -16.16 8.62
CA ILE A 380 -3.46 -17.42 8.51
C ILE A 380 -2.65 -17.33 7.22
N SER A 381 -1.37 -17.59 7.28
CA SER A 381 -0.48 -17.60 6.11
C SER A 381 0.26 -18.92 6.06
N LYS A 382 0.28 -19.55 4.89
CA LYS A 382 1.04 -20.77 4.64
C LYS A 382 1.86 -20.59 3.37
N LYS A 383 3.14 -20.93 3.44
CA LYS A 383 4.03 -21.08 2.29
C LYS A 383 4.38 -22.55 2.15
N LEU A 384 4.20 -23.08 0.96
CA LEU A 384 4.55 -24.44 0.62
C LEU A 384 5.56 -24.39 -0.54
N ASN A 385 6.79 -24.82 -0.30
CA ASN A 385 7.90 -24.69 -1.25
C ASN A 385 8.14 -25.94 -2.10
N SER A 386 7.32 -26.97 -1.91
CA SER A 386 7.23 -28.19 -2.73
C SER A 386 5.92 -28.92 -2.46
N PHE A 387 5.37 -29.59 -3.48
CA PHE A 387 4.22 -30.48 -3.37
C PHE A 387 4.63 -31.95 -3.19
N ASP A 388 5.91 -32.24 -2.91
CA ASP A 388 6.37 -33.57 -2.52
C ASP A 388 5.74 -33.97 -1.17
N THR A 389 4.88 -34.97 -1.19
CA THR A 389 4.13 -35.41 -0.01
C THR A 389 5.04 -35.96 1.09
N ALA A 390 6.18 -36.56 0.73
CA ALA A 390 7.16 -37.06 1.69
C ALA A 390 7.90 -35.93 2.42
N LYS A 391 7.92 -34.73 1.84
CA LYS A 391 8.60 -33.53 2.40
C LYS A 391 7.67 -32.39 2.74
N PHE A 392 6.37 -32.66 2.78
CA PHE A 392 5.34 -31.64 2.92
C PHE A 392 5.50 -30.76 4.17
N LEU A 393 5.81 -31.35 5.32
CA LEU A 393 6.04 -30.60 6.56
C LEU A 393 7.33 -29.78 6.50
N ASP A 394 8.41 -30.35 5.95
CA ASP A 394 9.69 -29.67 5.82
C ASP A 394 9.63 -28.50 4.81
N ALA A 395 8.84 -28.67 3.76
CA ALA A 395 8.58 -27.64 2.74
C ALA A 395 7.58 -26.56 3.19
N SER A 396 6.89 -26.75 4.32
CA SER A 396 5.85 -25.86 4.80
C SER A 396 6.38 -24.86 5.80
N ARG A 397 5.88 -23.60 5.68
CA ARG A 397 5.99 -22.56 6.70
C ARG A 397 4.60 -22.05 7.01
N PHE A 398 4.31 -21.83 8.28
CA PHE A 398 2.97 -21.45 8.68
C PHE A 398 3.01 -20.31 9.71
N LYS A 399 2.09 -19.35 9.56
CA LYS A 399 1.87 -18.27 10.52
C LYS A 399 0.38 -18.11 10.76
N PHE A 400 0.01 -18.01 12.02
CA PHE A 400 -1.33 -17.71 12.49
C PHE A 400 -1.29 -16.45 13.33
N ASN A 401 -2.25 -15.58 13.15
CA ASN A 401 -2.44 -14.40 14.00
C ASN A 401 -3.94 -14.12 14.14
N LEU A 402 -4.40 -14.06 15.39
CA LEU A 402 -5.74 -13.66 15.75
C LEU A 402 -5.62 -12.43 16.64
N SER A 403 -6.02 -11.26 16.15
CA SER A 403 -5.80 -9.99 16.84
C SER A 403 -7.09 -9.22 17.07
N ARG A 404 -7.14 -8.49 18.17
CA ARG A 404 -8.27 -7.63 18.51
C ARG A 404 -7.76 -6.34 19.16
N GLN A 405 -8.35 -5.22 18.76
CA GLN A 405 -8.16 -3.96 19.47
C GLN A 405 -8.99 -3.94 20.75
N ILE A 406 -8.39 -3.51 21.83
CA ILE A 406 -9.01 -3.34 23.14
C ILE A 406 -8.63 -1.98 23.72
N ASP A 407 -9.54 -1.37 24.44
CA ASP A 407 -9.26 -0.18 25.23
C ASP A 407 -8.75 -0.63 26.60
N PHE A 408 -7.53 -0.27 26.95
CA PHE A 408 -6.90 -0.63 28.21
C PHE A 408 -6.03 0.55 28.68
N LEU A 409 -6.18 0.96 29.94
CA LEU A 409 -5.49 2.13 30.51
C LEU A 409 -5.62 3.39 29.63
N ASP A 410 -6.85 3.74 29.26
CA ASP A 410 -7.20 4.90 28.44
C ASP A 410 -6.43 4.99 27.10
N SER A 411 -5.99 3.85 26.60
CA SER A 411 -5.21 3.73 25.39
C SER A 411 -5.68 2.53 24.57
N LEU A 412 -5.47 2.63 23.25
CA LEU A 412 -5.78 1.53 22.34
C LEU A 412 -4.62 0.54 22.29
N TRP A 413 -4.90 -0.70 22.67
CA TRP A 413 -3.97 -1.83 22.63
C TRP A 413 -4.43 -2.87 21.61
N VAL A 414 -3.48 -3.62 21.07
CA VAL A 414 -3.76 -4.79 20.24
C VAL A 414 -3.39 -6.05 21.01
N LYS A 415 -4.41 -6.83 21.39
CA LYS A 415 -4.22 -8.18 21.91
C LYS A 415 -4.19 -9.17 20.77
N SER A 416 -3.18 -10.05 20.74
CA SER A 416 -3.02 -11.06 19.70
C SER A 416 -2.73 -12.43 20.27
N LEU A 417 -3.29 -13.47 19.65
CA LEU A 417 -2.85 -14.84 19.75
C LEU A 417 -2.10 -15.19 18.48
N TYR A 418 -0.95 -15.80 18.60
CA TYR A 418 -0.12 -16.12 17.44
C TYR A 418 0.37 -17.56 17.47
N GLY A 419 0.67 -18.08 16.29
CA GLY A 419 1.35 -19.33 16.08
C GLY A 419 2.26 -19.27 14.85
N VAL A 420 3.41 -19.88 14.94
CA VAL A 420 4.37 -19.97 13.84
C VAL A 420 4.95 -21.39 13.77
N TYR A 421 5.20 -21.85 12.54
CA TYR A 421 5.88 -23.10 12.27
C TYR A 421 6.93 -22.88 11.19
N ARG A 422 8.17 -23.21 11.51
CA ARG A 422 9.36 -23.06 10.66
C ARG A 422 9.54 -21.65 10.12
N ASP A 423 9.42 -20.65 11.01
CA ASP A 423 9.60 -19.24 10.62
C ASP A 423 11.08 -18.88 10.57
N ARG A 424 11.52 -18.43 9.41
CA ARG A 424 12.88 -17.98 9.17
C ARG A 424 13.06 -16.55 9.66
N ILE A 425 14.11 -16.31 10.41
CA ILE A 425 14.47 -15.01 10.97
C ILE A 425 15.94 -14.73 10.62
N TRP A 426 16.26 -13.50 10.32
CA TRP A 426 17.62 -12.99 10.24
C TRP A 426 17.97 -12.26 11.54
N ASN A 427 18.99 -12.71 12.25
CA ASN A 427 19.38 -12.18 13.55
C ASN A 427 20.81 -11.61 13.52
N GLY A 428 20.99 -10.44 12.89
CA GLY A 428 22.25 -9.71 12.85
C GLY A 428 23.46 -10.58 12.43
N SER A 429 24.53 -10.51 13.18
CA SER A 429 25.76 -11.29 12.96
C SER A 429 25.56 -12.80 13.19
N ILE A 430 24.58 -13.20 13.97
CA ILE A 430 24.20 -14.62 14.12
C ILE A 430 23.72 -15.22 12.80
N GLY A 431 23.20 -14.36 11.90
CA GLY A 431 22.74 -14.74 10.59
C GLY A 431 21.37 -15.39 10.61
N GLU A 432 21.19 -16.42 9.79
CA GLU A 432 19.92 -17.14 9.66
C GLU A 432 19.61 -17.96 10.91
N ALA A 433 18.40 -17.82 11.42
CA ALA A 433 17.87 -18.56 12.54
C ALA A 433 16.41 -18.98 12.29
N GLU A 434 15.90 -19.94 13.04
CA GLU A 434 14.55 -20.45 12.88
C GLU A 434 13.79 -20.45 14.20
N VAL A 435 12.54 -19.99 14.16
CA VAL A 435 11.52 -20.41 15.12
C VAL A 435 10.87 -21.66 14.54
N TYR A 436 11.29 -22.84 14.98
CA TYR A 436 10.77 -24.11 14.48
C TYR A 436 9.29 -24.28 14.79
N LEU A 437 8.89 -23.96 16.03
CA LEU A 437 7.51 -23.90 16.48
C LEU A 437 7.41 -22.79 17.55
N GLY A 438 6.41 -21.94 17.43
CA GLY A 438 6.13 -20.94 18.45
C GLY A 438 4.63 -20.67 18.52
N TYR A 439 4.09 -20.54 19.72
CA TYR A 439 2.71 -20.11 19.94
C TYR A 439 2.58 -19.37 21.26
N GLY A 440 1.66 -18.41 21.29
CA GLY A 440 1.51 -17.60 22.48
C GLY A 440 0.52 -16.46 22.31
N SER A 441 0.64 -15.52 23.23
CA SER A 441 -0.13 -14.28 23.21
C SER A 441 0.78 -13.06 23.35
N LYS A 442 0.35 -11.95 22.79
CA LYS A 442 1.00 -10.66 22.95
C LYS A 442 -0.02 -9.55 23.14
N LEU A 443 0.38 -8.54 23.89
CA LEU A 443 -0.34 -7.29 24.06
C LEU A 443 0.59 -6.15 23.61
N GLU A 444 0.19 -5.39 22.59
CA GLU A 444 1.03 -4.39 21.93
C GLU A 444 0.32 -3.04 21.88
N LYS A 445 1.06 -1.98 22.17
CA LYS A 445 0.65 -0.60 21.94
C LYS A 445 1.70 0.10 21.09
N ILE A 446 1.25 0.76 20.01
CA ILE A 446 2.07 1.65 19.21
C ILE A 446 1.34 2.98 19.17
N ASN A 447 2.01 4.04 19.58
CA ASN A 447 1.49 5.39 19.57
C ASN A 447 2.49 6.32 18.90
N THR A 448 2.01 7.11 17.92
CA THR A 448 2.83 8.12 17.25
C THR A 448 2.12 9.47 17.39
N TRP A 449 2.87 10.47 17.85
CA TRP A 449 2.35 11.82 18.02
C TRP A 449 3.43 12.85 17.69
N GLU A 450 3.00 14.06 17.41
CA GLU A 450 3.88 15.18 17.16
C GLU A 450 3.67 16.25 18.26
N THR A 451 4.77 16.76 18.80
CA THR A 451 4.77 17.84 19.77
C THR A 451 5.88 18.81 19.42
N ASN A 452 5.55 20.09 19.18
CA ASN A 452 6.52 21.13 18.81
C ASN A 452 7.42 20.75 17.60
N GLY A 453 6.84 20.11 16.61
CA GLY A 453 7.57 19.64 15.42
C GLY A 453 8.42 18.37 15.64
N ILE A 454 8.46 17.84 16.86
CA ILE A 454 9.16 16.58 17.17
C ILE A 454 8.18 15.43 16.99
N THR A 455 8.48 14.54 16.06
CA THR A 455 7.73 13.30 15.90
C THR A 455 8.23 12.26 16.89
N LYS A 456 7.34 11.66 17.66
CA LYS A 456 7.64 10.64 18.68
C LYS A 456 6.83 9.38 18.40
N THR A 457 7.49 8.22 18.46
CA THR A 457 6.85 6.91 18.34
C THR A 457 7.20 6.06 19.55
N GLU A 458 6.20 5.69 20.33
CA GLU A 458 6.30 4.79 21.46
C GLU A 458 5.78 3.41 21.10
N LYS A 459 6.51 2.37 21.50
CA LYS A 459 6.08 0.98 21.36
C LYS A 459 6.21 0.28 22.70
N ILE A 460 5.16 -0.43 23.11
CA ILE A 460 5.15 -1.29 24.30
C ILE A 460 4.64 -2.65 23.86
N ASN A 461 5.33 -3.70 24.24
CA ASN A 461 4.93 -5.07 23.92
C ASN A 461 5.13 -5.98 25.14
N PHE A 462 4.11 -6.72 25.49
CA PHE A 462 4.15 -7.83 26.46
C PHE A 462 3.89 -9.12 25.69
N GLY A 463 4.80 -10.07 25.76
CA GLY A 463 4.71 -11.35 25.07
C GLY A 463 4.84 -12.53 26.01
N LEU A 464 4.00 -13.54 25.80
CA LEU A 464 4.10 -14.83 26.49
C LEU A 464 3.93 -15.94 25.45
N GLY A 465 4.77 -16.97 25.48
CA GLY A 465 4.63 -18.07 24.54
C GLY A 465 5.57 -19.23 24.81
N ASN A 466 5.24 -20.33 24.19
CA ASN A 466 6.11 -21.51 24.14
C ASN A 466 6.82 -21.53 22.78
N PHE A 467 8.12 -21.77 22.80
CA PHE A 467 8.96 -21.75 21.60
C PHE A 467 9.81 -23.01 21.54
N LYS A 468 9.99 -23.48 20.31
CA LYS A 468 10.99 -24.47 19.94
C LYS A 468 11.85 -23.85 18.84
N GLY A 469 13.15 -23.82 19.03
CA GLY A 469 14.09 -23.22 18.08
C GLY A 469 15.49 -23.79 18.26
N GLU A 470 16.43 -23.32 17.43
CA GLU A 470 17.83 -23.70 17.58
C GLU A 470 18.40 -23.19 18.89
N ASP A 471 19.10 -24.07 19.58
CA ASP A 471 19.96 -23.75 20.70
C ASP A 471 21.07 -22.79 20.26
N LEU A 472 21.47 -21.90 21.16
CA LEU A 472 22.49 -20.88 20.85
C LEU A 472 23.85 -21.50 20.45
N ASN A 473 24.25 -22.57 21.11
CA ASN A 473 25.58 -23.18 20.98
C ASN A 473 25.60 -24.44 20.11
N SER A 474 24.44 -24.93 19.70
CA SER A 474 24.33 -26.14 18.90
C SER A 474 23.24 -25.99 17.81
N LYS A 475 23.24 -26.90 16.84
CA LYS A 475 22.16 -26.98 15.83
C LYS A 475 20.94 -27.79 16.32
N ASN A 476 20.90 -28.16 17.59
CA ASN A 476 19.79 -28.93 18.15
C ASN A 476 18.59 -28.03 18.41
N LEU A 477 17.40 -28.58 18.34
CA LEU A 477 16.17 -27.89 18.67
C LEU A 477 15.86 -28.05 20.16
N VAL A 478 15.76 -26.92 20.87
CA VAL A 478 15.38 -26.83 22.27
C VAL A 478 14.02 -26.16 22.40
N SER A 479 13.31 -26.44 23.51
CA SER A 479 11.99 -25.85 23.77
C SER A 479 12.00 -25.15 25.13
N SER A 480 11.34 -24.00 25.19
CA SER A 480 11.13 -23.28 26.46
C SER A 480 9.91 -22.38 26.37
N PHE A 481 9.26 -22.21 27.51
CA PHE A 481 8.34 -21.08 27.70
C PHE A 481 9.15 -19.80 27.87
N LYS A 482 8.65 -18.70 27.25
CA LYS A 482 9.26 -17.38 27.30
C LYS A 482 8.24 -16.31 27.61
N GLY A 483 8.56 -15.48 28.60
CA GLY A 483 7.90 -14.21 28.85
C GLY A 483 8.80 -13.04 28.43
N SER A 484 8.25 -11.97 27.84
CA SER A 484 9.03 -10.81 27.46
C SER A 484 8.28 -9.51 27.61
N ILE A 485 9.01 -8.46 27.97
CA ILE A 485 8.53 -7.08 28.01
C ILE A 485 9.50 -6.24 27.16
N PHE A 486 8.95 -5.48 26.24
CA PHE A 486 9.71 -4.58 25.37
C PHE A 486 9.10 -3.19 25.41
N TYR A 487 9.97 -2.20 25.48
CA TYR A 487 9.64 -0.77 25.35
C TYR A 487 10.57 -0.11 24.37
N SER A 488 10.07 0.79 23.50
CA SER A 488 10.91 1.72 22.76
C SER A 488 10.26 3.09 22.62
N LEU A 489 11.10 4.11 22.60
CA LEU A 489 10.77 5.49 22.29
C LEU A 489 11.72 5.98 21.20
N ASP A 490 11.19 6.16 19.99
CA ASP A 490 11.90 6.72 18.86
C ASP A 490 11.47 8.19 18.70
N GLN A 491 12.42 9.13 18.52
CA GLN A 491 12.12 10.54 18.37
C GLN A 491 12.90 11.13 17.20
N LYS A 492 12.24 11.98 16.42
CA LYS A 492 12.85 12.73 15.32
C LYS A 492 12.74 14.23 15.56
N PHE A 493 13.87 14.87 15.80
CA PHE A 493 14.00 16.29 16.10
C PHE A 493 14.36 17.06 14.83
N PRO A 494 13.58 18.05 14.41
CA PRO A 494 13.96 18.96 13.34
C PRO A 494 14.98 19.99 13.88
N ILE A 495 16.25 19.86 13.46
CA ILE A 495 17.31 20.79 13.89
C ILE A 495 17.32 22.04 13.00
N LYS A 496 17.28 21.83 11.69
CA LYS A 496 17.26 22.92 10.71
C LYS A 496 16.48 22.44 9.50
N ILE A 497 15.26 22.91 9.36
CA ILE A 497 14.39 22.56 8.24
C ILE A 497 14.24 23.78 7.33
N LYS A 498 14.38 23.54 6.05
CA LYS A 498 14.07 24.50 5.00
C LYS A 498 12.79 24.07 4.33
N GLU A 499 11.73 24.81 4.58
CA GLU A 499 10.47 24.58 3.88
C GLU A 499 10.66 24.76 2.37
N PRO A 500 10.05 23.91 1.56
CA PRO A 500 10.13 24.04 0.11
C PRO A 500 9.51 25.37 -0.32
N LYS A 501 10.13 26.02 -1.30
CA LYS A 501 9.63 27.32 -1.82
C LYS A 501 8.23 27.16 -2.41
N ASN A 502 7.97 26.08 -3.11
CA ASN A 502 6.66 25.71 -3.63
C ASN A 502 6.04 24.70 -2.68
N LYS A 503 4.85 24.99 -2.16
CA LYS A 503 4.10 24.07 -1.30
C LYS A 503 3.44 22.93 -2.11
N PHE A 504 3.26 23.13 -3.40
CA PHE A 504 2.59 22.20 -4.29
C PHE A 504 3.50 21.82 -5.45
N VAL A 505 3.26 20.66 -6.01
CA VAL A 505 3.94 20.16 -7.20
C VAL A 505 3.39 20.89 -8.42
N ASP A 506 4.29 21.47 -9.19
CA ASP A 506 4.00 22.10 -10.50
C ASP A 506 4.73 21.36 -11.62
N ASN A 507 4.61 21.83 -12.87
CA ASN A 507 5.24 21.22 -14.05
C ASN A 507 6.78 21.13 -13.96
N SER A 508 7.43 21.83 -13.03
CA SER A 508 8.86 21.69 -12.77
C SER A 508 9.24 20.44 -11.97
N PHE A 509 8.26 19.78 -11.32
CA PHE A 509 8.46 18.56 -10.55
C PHE A 509 8.21 17.32 -11.42
N VAL A 510 9.25 16.85 -12.08
CA VAL A 510 9.18 15.67 -12.98
C VAL A 510 9.34 14.36 -12.23
N TYR A 511 10.09 14.34 -11.11
CA TYR A 511 10.56 13.10 -10.46
C TYR A 511 9.90 12.81 -9.12
N ILE A 512 9.21 13.78 -8.52
CA ILE A 512 8.63 13.64 -7.18
C ILE A 512 7.18 14.11 -7.16
N PHE A 513 6.40 13.48 -6.29
CA PHE A 513 5.00 13.82 -6.06
C PHE A 513 4.84 14.98 -5.07
N GLU A 514 5.72 15.05 -4.06
CA GLU A 514 5.73 16.12 -3.06
C GLU A 514 7.07 16.84 -3.05
N PRO A 515 7.11 18.15 -2.80
CA PRO A 515 8.35 18.89 -2.67
C PRO A 515 9.21 18.37 -1.51
N VAL A 516 10.51 18.22 -1.74
CA VAL A 516 11.45 17.73 -0.74
C VAL A 516 11.63 18.75 0.39
N LYS A 517 11.38 18.34 1.62
CA LYS A 517 11.76 19.10 2.82
C LYS A 517 13.24 18.85 3.08
N GLN A 518 14.06 19.88 2.75
CA GLN A 518 15.50 19.84 2.98
C GLN A 518 15.81 20.14 4.45
N GLY A 519 16.86 19.57 4.97
CA GLY A 519 17.28 19.93 6.32
C GLY A 519 18.11 18.90 7.04
N ILE A 520 18.23 19.12 8.33
CA ILE A 520 18.94 18.28 9.28
C ILE A 520 17.94 17.87 10.35
N HIS A 521 17.83 16.58 10.57
CA HIS A 521 17.10 15.98 11.69
C HIS A 521 18.10 15.27 12.61
N LEU A 522 17.77 15.17 13.88
CA LEU A 522 18.41 14.28 14.83
C LEU A 522 17.40 13.20 15.20
N ASP A 523 17.72 11.98 14.85
CA ASP A 523 16.95 10.79 15.26
C ASP A 523 17.53 10.28 16.58
N THR A 524 16.67 9.92 17.53
CA THR A 524 17.08 9.31 18.80
C THR A 524 16.21 8.07 19.10
N LYS A 525 16.80 7.12 19.78
CA LYS A 525 16.15 5.88 20.23
C LYS A 525 16.52 5.56 21.65
N LEU A 526 15.53 5.22 22.43
CA LEU A 526 15.67 4.51 23.71
C LEU A 526 14.85 3.25 23.61
N ALA A 527 15.46 2.08 23.89
CA ALA A 527 14.71 0.84 23.95
C ALA A 527 15.19 -0.02 25.12
N ALA A 528 14.30 -0.85 25.65
CA ALA A 528 14.59 -1.82 26.68
C ALA A 528 13.83 -3.12 26.43
N LEU A 529 14.49 -4.23 26.66
CA LEU A 529 13.91 -5.57 26.60
C LEU A 529 14.28 -6.33 27.87
N TYR A 530 13.32 -7.06 28.39
CA TYR A 530 13.54 -8.11 29.39
C TYR A 530 12.84 -9.37 28.92
N SER A 531 13.54 -10.49 28.89
CA SER A 531 13.02 -11.82 28.54
C SER A 531 13.41 -12.82 29.63
N LEU A 532 12.42 -13.62 30.07
CA LEU A 532 12.59 -14.68 31.05
C LEU A 532 12.20 -16.02 30.42
N TYR A 533 12.99 -17.05 30.67
CA TYR A 533 12.80 -18.41 30.17
C TYR A 533 12.38 -19.36 31.30
N GLU A 534 11.82 -20.50 30.92
CA GLU A 534 11.27 -21.49 31.87
C GLU A 534 12.30 -22.03 32.88
N ASP A 535 13.56 -22.15 32.45
CA ASP A 535 14.69 -22.60 33.27
C ASP A 535 15.22 -21.54 34.25
N GLY A 536 14.58 -20.35 34.29
CA GLY A 536 14.99 -19.23 35.14
C GLY A 536 16.09 -18.36 34.51
N ASN A 537 16.64 -18.72 33.35
CA ASN A 537 17.53 -17.87 32.62
C ASN A 537 16.79 -16.62 32.13
N HIS A 538 17.52 -15.55 31.95
CA HIS A 538 16.98 -14.29 31.41
C HIS A 538 17.92 -13.66 30.44
N GLN A 539 17.38 -12.76 29.63
CA GLN A 539 18.13 -11.89 28.74
C GLN A 539 17.49 -10.51 28.77
N GLU A 540 18.34 -9.51 28.92
CA GLU A 540 17.88 -8.12 28.94
C GLU A 540 18.84 -7.19 28.24
N TYR A 541 18.33 -6.08 27.76
CA TYR A 541 19.16 -4.95 27.30
C TYR A 541 18.45 -3.61 27.49
N ILE A 542 19.28 -2.57 27.55
CA ILE A 542 18.90 -1.19 27.31
C ILE A 542 19.69 -0.69 26.10
N GLU A 543 19.01 -0.12 25.13
CA GLU A 543 19.60 0.42 23.90
C GLU A 543 19.46 1.93 23.85
N PHE A 544 20.54 2.61 23.52
CA PHE A 544 20.58 4.03 23.25
C PHE A 544 21.11 4.24 21.84
N GLY A 545 20.40 5.04 21.06
CA GLY A 545 20.84 5.45 19.72
C GLY A 545 20.59 6.94 19.52
N ALA A 546 21.51 7.60 18.82
CA ALA A 546 21.31 8.97 18.36
C ALA A 546 22.15 9.23 17.13
N GLY A 547 21.55 9.87 16.12
CA GLY A 547 22.29 10.16 14.90
C GLY A 547 21.60 11.14 13.98
N PRO A 548 22.37 11.86 13.14
CA PRO A 548 21.85 12.84 12.22
C PRO A 548 21.31 12.21 10.93
N GLU A 549 20.26 12.81 10.42
CA GLU A 549 19.77 12.64 9.04
C GLU A 549 19.91 13.96 8.30
N PHE A 550 20.54 13.92 7.14
CA PHE A 550 20.74 15.07 6.25
C PHE A 550 19.95 14.85 4.96
N VAL A 551 19.17 15.87 4.56
CA VAL A 551 18.44 15.87 3.29
C VAL A 551 18.80 17.13 2.51
N PHE A 552 19.35 16.96 1.32
CA PHE A 552 19.79 18.03 0.44
C PHE A 552 19.12 17.92 -0.92
N GLY A 553 18.90 19.08 -1.58
CA GLY A 553 18.40 19.17 -2.93
C GLY A 553 16.89 19.04 -3.05
N GLU A 554 16.38 19.25 -4.24
CA GLU A 554 14.94 19.31 -4.53
C GLU A 554 14.46 18.19 -5.45
N PHE A 555 15.37 17.33 -5.94
CA PHE A 555 15.09 16.27 -6.92
C PHE A 555 14.43 16.80 -8.21
N LYS A 556 14.88 17.96 -8.68
CA LYS A 556 14.39 18.64 -9.89
C LYS A 556 15.38 18.62 -11.03
N LYS A 557 16.69 18.82 -10.71
CA LYS A 557 17.75 18.90 -11.71
C LYS A 557 18.12 17.52 -12.22
N LYS A 558 18.83 17.51 -13.35
CA LYS A 558 19.17 16.29 -14.07
C LYS A 558 20.24 15.43 -13.37
N TYR A 559 21.13 16.03 -12.59
CA TYR A 559 22.28 15.36 -11.98
C TYR A 559 22.38 15.66 -10.51
N PHE A 560 22.50 14.64 -9.67
CA PHE A 560 22.88 14.69 -8.26
C PHE A 560 22.15 15.77 -7.42
N ASP A 561 20.92 16.11 -7.77
CA ASP A 561 20.18 17.18 -7.09
C ASP A 561 19.51 16.73 -5.78
N TYR A 562 19.44 15.43 -5.51
CA TYR A 562 18.87 14.91 -4.27
C TYR A 562 19.83 13.93 -3.61
N THR A 563 20.10 14.19 -2.31
CA THR A 563 20.90 13.32 -1.46
C THR A 563 20.25 13.25 -0.07
N ARG A 564 20.09 12.05 0.44
CA ARG A 564 19.74 11.79 1.85
C ARG A 564 20.80 10.89 2.45
N ILE A 565 21.31 11.29 3.61
CA ILE A 565 22.31 10.53 4.38
C ILE A 565 21.77 10.43 5.81
N SER A 566 21.68 9.21 6.33
CA SER A 566 21.36 8.97 7.74
C SER A 566 22.47 8.12 8.35
N LEU A 567 22.96 8.54 9.49
CA LEU A 567 24.00 7.88 10.27
C LEU A 567 23.45 7.67 11.67
N PHE A 568 23.14 6.43 12.03
CA PHE A 568 22.48 6.14 13.30
C PHE A 568 23.25 5.10 14.11
N PRO A 569 24.25 5.51 14.90
CA PRO A 569 24.91 4.65 15.88
C PRO A 569 23.94 4.28 17.02
N SER A 570 23.97 3.03 17.45
CA SER A 570 23.26 2.56 18.62
C SER A 570 24.11 1.59 19.45
N TYR A 571 23.96 1.67 20.77
CA TYR A 571 24.68 0.84 21.73
C TYR A 571 23.69 0.17 22.68
N LYS A 572 23.91 -1.13 22.93
CA LYS A 572 23.12 -1.96 23.83
C LYS A 572 23.97 -2.36 25.04
N LEU A 573 23.47 -2.04 26.21
CA LEU A 573 23.94 -2.62 27.48
C LEU A 573 23.15 -3.90 27.71
N LYS A 574 23.79 -5.05 27.64
CA LYS A 574 23.18 -6.38 27.71
C LYS A 574 23.58 -7.11 28.99
N SER A 575 22.64 -7.86 29.57
CA SER A 575 22.88 -8.88 30.61
C SER A 575 22.11 -10.14 30.25
N GLY A 576 22.66 -11.29 30.69
CA GLY A 576 22.07 -12.60 30.42
C GLY A 576 22.17 -13.05 28.96
N GLU A 577 21.61 -14.23 28.68
CA GLU A 577 21.64 -14.84 27.35
C GLU A 577 20.31 -15.54 27.04
N SER A 578 19.97 -15.59 25.76
CA SER A 578 18.90 -16.43 25.27
C SER A 578 19.36 -17.88 25.18
N MET A 579 18.47 -18.81 25.41
CA MET A 579 18.72 -20.20 25.02
C MET A 579 18.51 -20.44 23.51
N PHE A 580 17.87 -19.50 22.80
CA PHE A 580 17.55 -19.62 21.38
C PHE A 580 18.42 -18.73 20.52
N LYS A 581 18.90 -19.27 19.41
CA LYS A 581 19.62 -18.52 18.39
C LYS A 581 18.78 -17.38 17.76
N PHE A 582 17.47 -17.60 17.59
CA PHE A 582 16.62 -16.65 16.88
C PHE A 582 16.36 -15.34 17.66
N ASP A 583 16.50 -15.33 18.98
CA ASP A 583 16.25 -14.13 19.80
C ASP A 583 17.45 -13.71 20.67
N GLN A 584 18.58 -14.35 20.48
CA GLN A 584 19.82 -13.94 21.12
C GLN A 584 20.20 -12.51 20.74
N ILE A 585 20.47 -11.69 21.73
CA ILE A 585 20.97 -10.33 21.54
C ILE A 585 22.46 -10.41 21.23
N SER A 586 22.79 -10.05 20.00
CA SER A 586 24.15 -9.85 19.49
C SER A 586 24.32 -8.41 19.06
N ASP A 587 25.47 -8.08 18.51
CA ASP A 587 25.71 -6.77 17.88
C ASP A 587 25.42 -5.62 18.84
N LEU A 588 26.21 -5.55 19.94
CA LEU A 588 25.96 -4.59 21.00
C LEU A 588 26.24 -3.15 20.58
N PHE A 589 27.12 -2.94 19.61
CA PHE A 589 27.35 -1.64 19.00
C PHE A 589 27.18 -1.72 17.49
N THR A 590 26.21 -0.98 16.96
CA THR A 590 25.90 -0.97 15.53
C THR A 590 25.82 0.44 14.97
N LEU A 591 26.11 0.59 13.69
CA LEU A 591 25.88 1.81 12.92
C LEU A 591 24.92 1.51 11.77
N ASN A 592 23.70 2.04 11.87
CA ASN A 592 22.75 2.00 10.77
C ASN A 592 23.06 3.15 9.80
N LEU A 593 23.23 2.82 8.54
CA LEU A 593 23.53 3.71 7.45
C LEU A 593 22.39 3.70 6.46
N ALA A 594 21.85 4.85 6.09
CA ALA A 594 20.97 4.99 4.94
C ALA A 594 21.53 6.06 4.01
N PHE A 595 21.53 5.76 2.72
CA PHE A 595 22.02 6.65 1.69
C PHE A 595 21.13 6.57 0.47
N ASP A 596 20.45 7.69 0.15
CA ASP A 596 19.66 7.85 -1.05
C ASP A 596 20.34 8.92 -1.92
N GLN A 597 20.58 8.62 -3.17
CA GLN A 597 21.23 9.52 -4.12
C GLN A 597 20.54 9.49 -5.48
N GLN A 598 20.04 10.61 -5.92
CA GLN A 598 19.72 10.79 -7.33
C GLN A 598 21.01 10.72 -8.15
N LEU A 599 21.09 9.82 -9.12
CA LEU A 599 22.25 9.68 -10.00
C LEU A 599 22.09 10.54 -11.26
N TYR A 600 21.02 10.30 -12.00
CA TYR A 600 20.73 10.95 -13.26
C TYR A 600 19.24 10.97 -13.55
N GLY A 601 18.66 12.16 -13.75
CA GLY A 601 17.24 12.30 -14.01
C GLY A 601 16.40 11.56 -12.96
N PRO A 602 15.57 10.59 -13.36
CA PRO A 602 14.74 9.82 -12.45
C PRO A 602 15.46 8.67 -11.74
N ILE A 603 16.74 8.43 -12.03
CA ILE A 603 17.45 7.27 -11.46
C ILE A 603 17.89 7.59 -10.03
N LEU A 604 17.36 6.84 -9.09
CA LEU A 604 17.61 6.94 -7.65
C LEU A 604 18.28 5.66 -7.14
N LEU A 605 19.42 5.81 -6.51
CA LEU A 605 20.08 4.76 -5.73
C LEU A 605 19.67 4.91 -4.28
N LYS A 606 19.23 3.83 -3.64
CA LYS A 606 18.97 3.76 -2.20
C LYS A 606 19.75 2.60 -1.61
N THR A 607 20.40 2.86 -0.50
CA THR A 607 21.12 1.83 0.27
C THR A 607 20.79 1.97 1.74
N ASP A 608 20.45 0.87 2.36
CA ASP A 608 20.29 0.74 3.80
C ASP A 608 21.22 -0.38 4.27
N ALA A 609 22.00 -0.14 5.30
CA ALA A 609 22.93 -1.13 5.81
C ALA A 609 23.14 -0.95 7.31
N THR A 610 23.40 -2.06 8.01
CA THR A 610 23.81 -2.07 9.41
C THR A 610 25.22 -2.64 9.49
N LEU A 611 26.15 -1.82 9.96
CA LEU A 611 27.54 -2.17 10.21
C LEU A 611 27.67 -2.59 11.68
N ASN A 612 28.29 -3.74 11.93
CA ASN A 612 28.62 -4.18 13.29
C ASN A 612 29.93 -3.48 13.77
N LEU A 613 29.82 -2.70 14.83
CA LEU A 613 30.95 -2.01 15.46
C LEU A 613 31.30 -2.59 16.84
N ASP A 614 30.74 -3.75 17.20
CA ASP A 614 31.06 -4.47 18.43
C ASP A 614 32.42 -5.18 18.29
N LYS A 615 33.45 -4.65 18.95
CA LYS A 615 34.80 -5.19 18.92
C LYS A 615 34.93 -6.60 19.50
N ASN A 616 33.91 -7.02 20.29
CA ASN A 616 33.90 -8.37 20.86
C ASN A 616 33.21 -9.39 19.94
N SER A 617 32.60 -8.93 18.85
CA SER A 617 31.96 -9.77 17.84
C SER A 617 33.04 -10.28 16.83
N GLN A 618 32.84 -11.50 16.35
CA GLN A 618 33.65 -12.06 15.26
C GLN A 618 33.44 -11.31 13.94
N ASP A 619 32.24 -10.71 13.77
CA ASP A 619 31.86 -9.96 12.59
C ASP A 619 32.08 -8.44 12.76
N TYR A 620 33.05 -8.03 13.59
CA TYR A 620 33.44 -6.64 13.74
C TYR A 620 33.87 -6.03 12.41
N GLY A 621 33.21 -4.93 12.01
CA GLY A 621 33.46 -4.24 10.75
C GLY A 621 32.71 -4.80 9.54
N ASP A 622 31.89 -5.84 9.72
CA ASP A 622 31.08 -6.41 8.65
C ASP A 622 29.66 -5.84 8.61
N PHE A 623 29.05 -5.86 7.43
CA PHE A 623 27.65 -5.52 7.26
C PHE A 623 26.76 -6.71 7.63
N ILE A 624 26.09 -6.63 8.76
CA ILE A 624 25.17 -7.66 9.29
C ILE A 624 23.79 -7.65 8.62
N SER A 625 23.43 -6.54 8.02
CA SER A 625 22.28 -6.46 7.12
C SER A 625 22.54 -5.38 6.04
N SER A 626 22.00 -5.57 4.87
CA SER A 626 22.12 -4.58 3.80
C SER A 626 21.03 -4.75 2.74
N LYS A 627 20.58 -3.64 2.18
CA LYS A 627 19.68 -3.58 1.05
C LYS A 627 20.17 -2.51 0.09
N ILE A 628 20.29 -2.87 -1.17
CA ILE A 628 20.64 -1.94 -2.25
C ILE A 628 19.49 -1.95 -3.24
N SER A 629 19.05 -0.77 -3.66
CA SER A 629 18.04 -0.65 -4.70
C SER A 629 18.38 0.47 -5.68
N ILE A 630 18.06 0.23 -6.94
CA ILE A 630 18.14 1.23 -8.00
C ILE A 630 16.74 1.34 -8.59
N SER A 631 16.20 2.54 -8.62
CA SER A 631 14.86 2.80 -9.12
C SER A 631 14.82 3.95 -10.11
N LEU A 632 13.87 3.83 -11.05
CA LEU A 632 13.39 4.89 -11.90
C LEU A 632 12.25 5.58 -11.14
N LYS A 633 12.53 6.69 -10.47
CA LYS A 633 11.55 7.44 -9.68
C LYS A 633 10.95 8.57 -10.49
N LYS A 634 9.66 8.49 -10.68
CA LYS A 634 8.84 9.51 -11.34
C LYS A 634 7.79 10.05 -10.38
N ARG A 635 7.13 11.14 -10.75
CA ARG A 635 6.08 11.76 -9.96
C ARG A 635 4.91 10.79 -9.69
N SER A 636 4.48 10.08 -10.71
CA SER A 636 3.30 9.21 -10.64
C SER A 636 3.63 7.74 -10.36
N TYR A 637 4.89 7.33 -10.52
CA TYR A 637 5.31 5.94 -10.29
C TYR A 637 6.79 5.81 -9.96
N GLU A 638 7.16 4.67 -9.37
CA GLU A 638 8.54 4.25 -9.16
C GLU A 638 8.68 2.79 -9.58
N LEU A 639 9.63 2.51 -10.44
CA LEU A 639 10.00 1.17 -10.87
C LEU A 639 11.46 0.92 -10.48
N GLY A 640 11.73 -0.13 -9.72
CA GLY A 640 13.07 -0.40 -9.24
C GLY A 640 13.38 -1.87 -9.09
N VAL A 641 14.66 -2.15 -8.92
CA VAL A 641 15.18 -3.46 -8.52
C VAL A 641 15.89 -3.31 -7.19
N PHE A 642 15.76 -4.33 -6.34
CA PHE A 642 16.48 -4.36 -5.07
C PHE A 642 17.14 -5.72 -4.85
N TYR A 643 18.19 -5.70 -4.04
CA TYR A 643 18.86 -6.89 -3.59
C TYR A 643 19.29 -6.75 -2.13
N GLN A 644 19.12 -7.81 -1.37
CA GLN A 644 19.51 -7.96 0.03
C GLN A 644 20.59 -9.03 0.13
N PRO A 645 21.88 -8.64 0.17
CA PRO A 645 22.99 -9.58 0.18
C PRO A 645 22.97 -10.56 1.34
N HIS A 646 22.60 -10.10 2.52
CA HIS A 646 22.64 -10.90 3.76
C HIS A 646 21.72 -12.12 3.71
N ASN A 647 20.52 -12.01 3.14
CA ASN A 647 19.58 -13.11 3.04
C ASN A 647 19.37 -13.63 1.60
N GLN A 648 20.23 -13.20 0.68
CA GLN A 648 20.28 -13.63 -0.72
C GLN A 648 18.92 -13.53 -1.42
N SER A 649 18.17 -12.47 -1.12
CA SER A 649 16.86 -12.22 -1.72
C SER A 649 16.86 -10.91 -2.52
N GLY A 650 15.98 -10.84 -3.50
CA GLY A 650 15.84 -9.66 -4.33
C GLY A 650 14.56 -9.67 -5.13
N GLY A 651 14.32 -8.60 -5.85
CA GLY A 651 13.13 -8.49 -6.67
C GLY A 651 13.03 -7.17 -7.42
N ILE A 652 11.92 -7.06 -8.13
CA ILE A 652 11.53 -5.85 -8.83
C ILE A 652 10.43 -5.18 -8.01
N ASN A 653 10.50 -3.87 -7.83
CA ASN A 653 9.53 -3.07 -7.12
C ASN A 653 8.87 -2.09 -8.09
N PHE A 654 7.55 -2.01 -8.04
CA PHE A 654 6.77 -1.01 -8.75
C PHE A 654 5.78 -0.38 -7.78
N SER A 655 5.81 0.93 -7.67
CA SER A 655 4.91 1.69 -6.81
C SER A 655 4.23 2.78 -7.62
N LEU A 656 2.97 3.05 -7.30
CA LEU A 656 2.24 4.20 -7.82
C LEU A 656 2.09 5.23 -6.72
N TYR A 657 2.23 6.49 -7.09
CA TYR A 657 1.97 7.62 -6.22
C TYR A 657 0.64 8.24 -6.60
N GLY A 658 -0.23 8.42 -5.63
CA GLY A 658 -1.53 9.04 -5.81
C GLY A 658 -1.60 10.40 -5.12
N PHE A 659 -2.63 11.16 -5.47
CA PHE A 659 -3.00 12.38 -4.76
C PHE A 659 -4.17 12.11 -3.81
N GLU A 660 -4.20 12.76 -2.66
CA GLU A 660 -5.26 12.65 -1.65
C GLU A 660 -6.15 13.89 -1.63
#